data_62f5659624eec0a161ebfe258317d230
#
_entry.id   62f5659624eec0a161ebfe258317d230
#
_cell.length_a   1.000
_cell.length_b   1.000
_cell.length_c   1.000
_cell.angle_alpha   90.00
_cell.angle_beta   90.00
_cell.angle_gamma   90.00
#
_symmetry.space_group_name_H-M   'P 1'
#
loop_
_entity.id
_entity.type
_entity.pdbx_description
1 polymer ?
#
loop_
_entity_poly.entity_id
_entity_poly.type
_entity_poly.pdbx_seq_one_letter_code
_entity_poly.pdbx_strand_id
1 'polypeptide(L)'
;MPVALLIGFLFFPFNPANAQMNGLRKGKLANGLTYYIYNDGSATGEAQYYLYQNVGAILENDEEMGLAHVLEHLAFNTTDHFPNGVMNFLRSNNLNDFEAFTGVDDTRYAVHNVPTNDAKLNENMLWVLRDWCHGVKMTPKDIEKERGIILEEWRHRSGVDRRLTDAIAPVVYNHAGYATHNVIGSQKILETFQQKQVKQFYDKWYRPNMQFIAVIGDVDVDQMEKNIQTVFKTLPAKQAPAVNPQTRQIPDNTTPLYMRFIDPENKSASFGLYQRYEVKGNAPEEDRVRQFIFTKFFNTLAPKRFVMLKNADKESYIAAEVSLSPLVRNYYQMAWDMVPYQGNEQKALQQMLAVRDNLRDQGFTAAEFNAEKEKMYNGMKDVLEAKGLGTPDNALMLFRQNFLYDIPVQDFRGQINRNLETLVELEVEDMNAWMKSLLNDNNLAFVTYSKSQSEMNITENDLMAALKEKSSFSDMAHADGMKPISQLIDFPLTGGKIVSEKQLKTLQAKEWTLSNGAKVLYRYVPELSGKFLFAGSAEGGKSIVPAQDIANYTAMRSLLMQSGVYNYNRNQLAQWLQGKNINLSLSLEDYSDGIGGNAPVDKADDFFSYLYLILSRQNFSKSAFDKYIQRNLYVYENRATTGMAAVQDSIQQLLY
;
A
#
# COMPACT_ATOMS: atom_id res chain seq x y z
N MET A 1 -3.41 -46.97 -3.26
CA MET A 1 -4.72 -46.78 -2.65
C MET A 1 -4.68 -45.43 -1.95
N PRO A 2 -5.37 -44.41 -2.39
CA PRO A 2 -5.44 -43.13 -1.68
C PRO A 2 -6.47 -43.21 -0.55
N VAL A 3 -6.05 -42.81 0.62
CA VAL A 3 -6.90 -42.66 1.81
C VAL A 3 -7.69 -41.34 1.67
N ALA A 4 -8.97 -41.46 1.40
CA ALA A 4 -9.88 -40.34 1.43
C ALA A 4 -10.18 -39.98 2.90
N LEU A 5 -9.73 -38.81 3.37
CA LEU A 5 -10.17 -38.25 4.64
C LEU A 5 -11.56 -37.63 4.42
N LEU A 6 -12.60 -38.34 4.89
CA LEU A 6 -13.94 -37.79 5.04
C LEU A 6 -13.94 -36.84 6.24
N ILE A 7 -13.86 -35.54 5.99
CA ILE A 7 -14.17 -34.52 6.99
C ILE A 7 -15.69 -34.31 6.95
N GLY A 8 -16.37 -34.86 7.98
CA GLY A 8 -17.79 -34.64 8.18
C GLY A 8 -18.07 -33.18 8.57
N PHE A 9 -18.58 -32.39 7.66
CA PHE A 9 -19.10 -31.06 7.92
C PHE A 9 -20.46 -31.18 8.62
N LEU A 10 -20.53 -30.76 9.86
CA LEU A 10 -21.79 -30.44 10.52
C LEU A 10 -22.30 -29.13 9.89
N PHE A 11 -23.23 -29.27 8.95
CA PHE A 11 -24.03 -28.15 8.45
C PHE A 11 -24.90 -27.62 9.59
N PHE A 12 -24.52 -26.53 10.23
CA PHE A 12 -25.44 -25.63 10.86
C PHE A 12 -26.05 -24.75 9.76
N PRO A 13 -27.41 -24.69 9.65
CA PRO A 13 -28.01 -23.76 8.71
C PRO A 13 -27.75 -22.33 9.20
N PHE A 14 -26.74 -21.68 8.66
CA PHE A 14 -26.50 -20.27 8.87
C PHE A 14 -27.54 -19.50 8.04
N ASN A 15 -28.40 -18.77 8.72
CA ASN A 15 -29.39 -17.92 8.08
C ASN A 15 -28.67 -16.61 7.67
N PRO A 16 -28.46 -16.31 6.36
CA PRO A 16 -27.68 -15.15 5.93
C PRO A 16 -28.45 -13.83 6.03
N ALA A 17 -29.58 -13.80 6.76
CA ALA A 17 -30.35 -12.59 6.97
C ALA A 17 -29.71 -11.72 8.06
N ASN A 18 -28.97 -10.70 7.62
CA ASN A 18 -28.67 -9.48 8.39
C ASN A 18 -27.99 -9.68 9.75
N ALA A 19 -26.76 -10.18 9.79
CA ALA A 19 -25.91 -9.94 10.93
C ALA A 19 -25.48 -8.45 10.89
N GLN A 20 -26.34 -7.58 11.40
CA GLN A 20 -26.04 -6.17 11.63
C GLN A 20 -24.84 -6.12 12.56
N MET A 21 -23.85 -5.28 12.23
CA MET A 21 -22.65 -5.05 13.03
C MET A 21 -23.04 -4.75 14.47
N ASN A 22 -22.66 -5.59 15.41
CA ASN A 22 -23.05 -5.44 16.81
C ASN A 22 -22.45 -4.13 17.37
N GLY A 23 -23.24 -3.35 18.11
CA GLY A 23 -22.84 -2.04 18.60
C GLY A 23 -22.94 -0.90 17.56
N LEU A 24 -23.44 -1.17 16.36
CA LEU A 24 -23.67 -0.16 15.33
C LEU A 24 -25.11 0.39 15.42
N ARG A 25 -25.22 1.71 15.46
CA ARG A 25 -26.44 2.47 15.21
C ARG A 25 -26.27 3.32 13.95
N LYS A 26 -27.11 3.08 12.95
CA LYS A 26 -27.20 3.90 11.73
C LYS A 26 -28.55 4.61 11.70
N GLY A 27 -28.55 5.87 11.28
CA GLY A 27 -29.77 6.61 11.03
C GLY A 27 -29.61 7.68 9.95
N LYS A 28 -30.76 8.22 9.54
CA LYS A 28 -30.82 9.34 8.61
C LYS A 28 -31.78 10.39 9.16
N LEU A 29 -31.30 11.62 9.29
CA LEU A 29 -32.10 12.75 9.79
C LEU A 29 -33.08 13.25 8.72
N ALA A 30 -34.14 13.94 9.15
CA ALA A 30 -35.14 14.55 8.26
C ALA A 30 -34.54 15.51 7.23
N ASN A 31 -33.41 16.15 7.52
CA ASN A 31 -32.69 17.02 6.61
C ASN A 31 -31.82 16.26 5.58
N GLY A 32 -31.72 14.93 5.68
CA GLY A 32 -30.99 14.08 4.75
C GLY A 32 -29.61 13.63 5.21
N LEU A 33 -29.08 14.15 6.35
CA LEU A 33 -27.79 13.72 6.89
C LEU A 33 -27.87 12.28 7.38
N THR A 34 -26.89 11.46 6.95
CA THR A 34 -26.69 10.10 7.47
C THR A 34 -25.74 10.14 8.66
N TYR A 35 -25.96 9.30 9.68
CA TYR A 35 -25.03 9.14 10.79
C TYR A 35 -24.78 7.67 11.12
N TYR A 36 -23.59 7.42 11.66
CA TYR A 36 -23.16 6.13 12.18
C TYR A 36 -22.60 6.34 13.59
N ILE A 37 -23.01 5.49 14.53
CA ILE A 37 -22.46 5.43 15.88
C ILE A 37 -22.03 3.99 16.09
N TYR A 38 -20.77 3.77 16.44
CA TYR A 38 -20.24 2.43 16.59
C TYR A 38 -19.42 2.29 17.87
N ASN A 39 -19.86 1.38 18.73
CA ASN A 39 -19.16 0.96 19.93
C ASN A 39 -19.17 -0.58 20.00
N ASP A 40 -18.04 -1.21 19.74
CA ASP A 40 -17.86 -2.67 19.84
C ASP A 40 -17.34 -3.12 21.22
N GLY A 41 -17.18 -2.18 22.14
CA GLY A 41 -16.64 -2.42 23.48
C GLY A 41 -15.12 -2.66 23.53
N SER A 42 -14.40 -2.44 22.41
CA SER A 42 -12.94 -2.59 22.36
C SER A 42 -12.19 -1.34 22.78
N ALA A 43 -12.75 -0.15 22.53
CA ALA A 43 -12.19 1.12 22.96
C ALA A 43 -12.48 1.36 24.45
N THR A 44 -11.59 2.06 25.14
CA THR A 44 -11.76 2.43 26.56
C THR A 44 -11.44 3.92 26.74
N GLY A 45 -12.48 4.70 27.06
CA GLY A 45 -12.37 6.10 27.44
C GLY A 45 -12.12 7.07 26.28
N GLU A 46 -12.14 6.63 25.03
CA GLU A 46 -11.86 7.45 23.85
C GLU A 46 -12.83 7.19 22.70
N ALA A 47 -13.07 8.19 21.87
CA ALA A 47 -13.86 8.09 20.65
C ALA A 47 -13.22 8.89 19.49
N GLN A 48 -13.54 8.48 18.27
CA GLN A 48 -13.13 9.10 17.02
C GLN A 48 -14.33 9.79 16.38
N TYR A 49 -14.17 10.99 15.88
CA TYR A 49 -15.23 11.81 15.29
C TYR A 49 -14.90 12.08 13.83
N TYR A 50 -15.78 11.68 12.90
CA TYR A 50 -15.57 11.81 11.46
C TYR A 50 -16.70 12.57 10.78
N LEU A 51 -16.34 13.41 9.80
CA LEU A 51 -17.21 13.85 8.73
C LEU A 51 -16.67 13.33 7.40
N TYR A 52 -17.53 12.66 6.66
CA TYR A 52 -17.31 12.30 5.26
C TYR A 52 -18.18 13.16 4.37
N GLN A 53 -17.54 13.75 3.36
CA GLN A 53 -18.16 14.62 2.39
C GLN A 53 -17.99 14.00 1.00
N ASN A 54 -19.09 13.64 0.33
CA ASN A 54 -19.08 13.09 -1.04
C ASN A 54 -18.86 14.20 -2.08
N VAL A 55 -17.91 15.08 -1.81
CA VAL A 55 -17.49 16.21 -2.64
C VAL A 55 -15.97 16.25 -2.65
N GLY A 56 -15.39 16.30 -3.83
CA GLY A 56 -13.97 16.46 -4.08
C GLY A 56 -13.74 17.28 -5.34
N ALA A 57 -12.50 17.35 -5.79
CA ALA A 57 -12.10 18.19 -6.94
C ALA A 57 -12.90 17.90 -8.21
N ILE A 58 -13.37 16.68 -8.44
CA ILE A 58 -14.12 16.28 -9.64
C ILE A 58 -15.47 17.03 -9.80
N LEU A 59 -15.97 17.65 -8.74
CA LEU A 59 -17.22 18.45 -8.78
C LEU A 59 -17.00 19.95 -9.00
N GLU A 60 -15.76 20.37 -9.09
CA GLU A 60 -15.37 21.73 -9.45
C GLU A 60 -15.59 21.97 -10.96
N ASN A 61 -15.81 23.20 -11.34
CA ASN A 61 -15.68 23.63 -12.74
C ASN A 61 -14.34 24.34 -12.95
N ASP A 62 -14.06 24.77 -14.19
CA ASP A 62 -12.78 25.39 -14.54
C ASP A 62 -12.46 26.66 -13.72
N GLU A 63 -13.47 27.37 -13.21
CA GLU A 63 -13.30 28.55 -12.37
C GLU A 63 -13.24 28.23 -10.86
N GLU A 64 -13.45 26.96 -10.50
CA GLU A 64 -13.52 26.46 -9.12
C GLU A 64 -12.32 25.55 -8.75
N MET A 65 -11.37 25.32 -9.67
CA MET A 65 -10.27 24.37 -9.47
C MET A 65 -9.44 24.68 -8.22
N GLY A 66 -9.54 23.78 -7.22
CA GLY A 66 -8.89 23.86 -5.91
C GLY A 66 -9.80 24.33 -4.78
N LEU A 67 -11.07 24.71 -5.05
CA LEU A 67 -11.96 25.22 -4.00
C LEU A 67 -12.39 24.15 -3.00
N ALA A 68 -12.46 22.88 -3.38
CA ALA A 68 -12.71 21.79 -2.44
C ALA A 68 -11.60 21.73 -1.37
N HIS A 69 -10.34 21.85 -1.78
CA HIS A 69 -9.18 21.89 -0.89
C HIS A 69 -9.12 23.19 -0.08
N VAL A 70 -9.43 24.33 -0.68
CA VAL A 70 -9.58 25.60 0.04
C VAL A 70 -10.59 25.48 1.17
N LEU A 71 -11.74 24.84 0.94
CA LEU A 71 -12.77 24.62 1.96
C LEU A 71 -12.30 23.69 3.07
N GLU A 72 -11.49 22.70 2.76
CA GLU A 72 -10.87 21.85 3.79
C GLU A 72 -10.05 22.68 4.77
N HIS A 73 -9.18 23.58 4.29
CA HIS A 73 -8.39 24.48 5.12
C HIS A 73 -9.27 25.45 5.92
N LEU A 74 -10.29 26.04 5.27
CA LEU A 74 -11.20 26.99 5.91
C LEU A 74 -12.03 26.35 7.02
N ALA A 75 -12.28 25.05 7.00
CA ALA A 75 -13.04 24.32 8.02
C ALA A 75 -12.38 24.39 9.41
N PHE A 76 -11.07 24.61 9.49
CA PHE A 76 -10.33 24.76 10.75
C PHE A 76 -10.28 26.20 11.27
N ASN A 77 -10.78 27.17 10.51
CA ASN A 77 -10.84 28.59 10.88
C ASN A 77 -12.18 28.95 11.54
N THR A 78 -12.67 30.15 11.30
CA THR A 78 -13.90 30.68 11.91
C THR A 78 -15.14 29.94 11.43
N THR A 79 -15.95 29.47 12.35
CA THR A 79 -17.23 28.80 12.07
C THR A 79 -18.38 29.42 12.91
N ASP A 80 -19.60 28.89 12.73
CA ASP A 80 -20.79 29.40 13.44
C ASP A 80 -20.63 29.34 14.97
N HIS A 81 -20.12 28.25 15.52
CA HIS A 81 -19.99 28.00 16.95
C HIS A 81 -18.57 28.21 17.47
N PHE A 82 -17.59 28.33 16.59
CA PHE A 82 -16.18 28.54 16.95
C PHE A 82 -15.63 29.83 16.32
N PRO A 83 -16.00 31.01 16.86
CA PRO A 83 -15.60 32.30 16.29
C PRO A 83 -14.10 32.57 16.36
N ASN A 84 -13.37 31.88 17.24
CA ASN A 84 -11.91 31.94 17.36
C ASN A 84 -11.18 30.86 16.53
N GLY A 85 -11.92 30.07 15.75
CA GLY A 85 -11.43 28.97 14.90
C GLY A 85 -11.47 27.61 15.58
N VAL A 86 -11.85 26.59 14.79
CA VAL A 86 -11.90 25.19 15.23
C VAL A 86 -10.51 24.69 15.62
N MET A 87 -9.46 25.05 14.89
CA MET A 87 -8.06 24.69 15.21
C MET A 87 -7.67 25.11 16.64
N ASN A 88 -8.04 26.35 17.04
CA ASN A 88 -7.74 26.85 18.37
C ASN A 88 -8.53 26.11 19.43
N PHE A 89 -9.80 25.77 19.15
CA PHE A 89 -10.63 24.98 20.05
C PHE A 89 -10.00 23.59 20.28
N LEU A 90 -9.62 22.86 19.21
CA LEU A 90 -9.02 21.55 19.32
C LEU A 90 -7.74 21.59 20.15
N ARG A 91 -6.82 22.50 19.83
CA ARG A 91 -5.54 22.64 20.54
C ARG A 91 -5.71 23.04 22.01
N SER A 92 -6.65 23.93 22.33
CA SER A 92 -6.92 24.34 23.71
C SER A 92 -7.49 23.23 24.59
N ASN A 93 -8.05 22.18 23.96
CA ASN A 93 -8.55 20.98 24.63
C ASN A 93 -7.57 19.80 24.51
N ASN A 94 -6.31 20.04 24.10
CA ASN A 94 -5.27 19.02 23.90
C ASN A 94 -5.61 17.97 22.83
N LEU A 95 -6.56 18.24 21.94
CA LEU A 95 -6.90 17.40 20.81
C LEU A 95 -5.96 17.77 19.65
N ASN A 96 -4.79 17.12 19.60
CA ASN A 96 -3.76 17.40 18.60
C ASN A 96 -3.73 16.33 17.48
N ASP A 97 -4.47 15.25 17.64
CA ASP A 97 -4.61 14.17 16.67
C ASP A 97 -5.88 14.40 15.84
N PHE A 98 -5.74 15.20 14.82
CA PHE A 98 -6.81 15.51 13.86
C PHE A 98 -6.24 15.58 12.45
N GLU A 99 -7.04 15.21 11.48
CA GLU A 99 -6.68 15.26 10.07
C GLU A 99 -7.85 15.74 9.21
N ALA A 100 -7.51 16.28 8.05
CA ALA A 100 -8.42 16.43 6.95
C ALA A 100 -7.74 16.02 5.66
N PHE A 101 -8.50 15.57 4.70
CA PHE A 101 -8.01 15.12 3.42
C PHE A 101 -9.04 15.41 2.33
N THR A 102 -8.63 16.12 1.31
CA THR A 102 -9.40 16.31 0.09
C THR A 102 -8.84 15.40 -1.00
N GLY A 103 -9.69 14.54 -1.52
CA GLY A 103 -9.42 13.71 -2.69
C GLY A 103 -10.12 14.26 -3.94
N VAL A 104 -9.92 13.55 -5.04
CA VAL A 104 -10.64 13.90 -6.29
C VAL A 104 -12.14 13.67 -6.13
N ASP A 105 -12.56 12.61 -5.43
CA ASP A 105 -13.96 12.20 -5.30
C ASP A 105 -14.65 12.62 -4.02
N ASP A 106 -13.91 12.86 -2.96
CA ASP A 106 -14.46 13.11 -1.61
C ASP A 106 -13.50 13.88 -0.71
N THR A 107 -14.04 14.43 0.39
CA THR A 107 -13.28 15.09 1.44
C THR A 107 -13.63 14.44 2.78
N ARG A 108 -12.66 14.26 3.65
CA ARG A 108 -12.79 13.65 4.97
C ARG A 108 -12.19 14.58 6.02
N TYR A 109 -12.84 14.63 7.18
CA TYR A 109 -12.32 15.29 8.38
C TYR A 109 -12.40 14.32 9.54
N ALA A 110 -11.39 14.29 10.40
CA ALA A 110 -11.34 13.45 11.58
C ALA A 110 -10.72 14.15 12.78
N VAL A 111 -11.21 13.81 13.97
CA VAL A 111 -10.55 14.09 15.25
C VAL A 111 -10.48 12.79 16.01
N HIS A 112 -9.28 12.40 16.38
CA HIS A 112 -8.97 11.13 17.01
C HIS A 112 -8.79 11.28 18.52
N ASN A 113 -8.95 10.17 19.23
CA ASN A 113 -8.62 10.01 20.65
C ASN A 113 -9.27 11.05 21.55
N VAL A 114 -10.55 11.40 21.27
CA VAL A 114 -11.34 12.34 22.07
C VAL A 114 -11.77 11.65 23.36
N PRO A 115 -11.40 12.17 24.56
CA PRO A 115 -11.82 11.59 25.85
C PRO A 115 -13.34 11.57 26.00
N THR A 116 -13.92 10.42 26.35
CA THR A 116 -15.38 10.26 26.46
C THR A 116 -15.92 10.60 27.86
N ASN A 117 -15.08 10.79 28.86
CA ASN A 117 -15.45 11.17 30.21
C ASN A 117 -15.82 12.65 30.39
N ASP A 118 -15.59 13.49 29.37
CA ASP A 118 -16.02 14.90 29.34
C ASP A 118 -17.24 15.09 28.43
N ALA A 119 -18.42 15.10 29.02
CA ALA A 119 -19.68 15.26 28.29
C ALA A 119 -19.77 16.57 27.50
N LYS A 120 -19.18 17.68 28.04
CA LYS A 120 -19.18 18.98 27.37
C LYS A 120 -18.24 18.99 26.17
N LEU A 121 -17.08 18.38 26.30
CA LEU A 121 -16.15 18.22 25.18
C LEU A 121 -16.80 17.40 24.06
N ASN A 122 -17.42 16.27 24.38
CA ASN A 122 -18.11 15.42 23.41
C ASN A 122 -19.30 16.16 22.73
N GLU A 123 -20.07 16.98 23.47
CA GLU A 123 -21.06 17.84 22.86
C GLU A 123 -20.44 18.87 21.90
N ASN A 124 -19.35 19.51 22.30
CA ASN A 124 -18.62 20.46 21.45
C ASN A 124 -18.07 19.79 20.20
N MET A 125 -17.61 18.54 20.28
CA MET A 125 -17.17 17.78 19.09
C MET A 125 -18.30 17.58 18.07
N LEU A 126 -19.55 17.38 18.53
CA LEU A 126 -20.69 17.34 17.62
C LEU A 126 -20.95 18.68 16.96
N TRP A 127 -20.73 19.82 17.69
CA TRP A 127 -20.80 21.15 17.12
C TRP A 127 -19.67 21.42 16.11
N VAL A 128 -18.46 20.87 16.32
CA VAL A 128 -17.37 20.91 15.32
C VAL A 128 -17.81 20.19 14.05
N LEU A 129 -18.30 18.94 14.15
CA LEU A 129 -18.78 18.20 12.98
C LEU A 129 -19.95 18.92 12.28
N ARG A 130 -20.86 19.49 13.05
CA ARG A 130 -22.01 20.27 12.51
C ARG A 130 -21.54 21.48 11.72
N ASP A 131 -20.55 22.21 12.22
CA ASP A 131 -20.02 23.38 11.55
C ASP A 131 -19.19 23.02 10.34
N TRP A 132 -18.49 21.91 10.37
CA TRP A 132 -17.85 21.34 9.18
C TRP A 132 -18.87 20.94 8.10
N CYS A 133 -20.03 20.41 8.51
CA CYS A 133 -21.11 20.11 7.56
C CYS A 133 -21.63 21.37 6.86
N HIS A 134 -21.93 22.44 7.59
CA HIS A 134 -22.50 23.69 7.04
C HIS A 134 -22.49 24.85 8.06
N GLY A 135 -21.30 25.31 8.45
CA GLY A 135 -21.11 26.40 9.40
C GLY A 135 -19.83 27.22 9.20
N VAL A 136 -19.07 26.93 8.15
CA VAL A 136 -17.81 27.63 7.82
C VAL A 136 -18.11 29.06 7.37
N LYS A 137 -17.51 30.07 8.03
CA LYS A 137 -17.78 31.49 7.81
C LYS A 137 -17.10 32.09 6.58
N MET A 138 -15.95 31.56 6.19
CA MET A 138 -15.18 32.08 5.06
C MET A 138 -14.94 33.59 5.15
N THR A 139 -14.48 34.08 6.32
CA THR A 139 -14.24 35.52 6.46
C THR A 139 -13.13 35.96 5.49
N PRO A 140 -13.14 37.26 5.04
CA PRO A 140 -12.04 37.75 4.18
C PRO A 140 -10.66 37.52 4.81
N LYS A 141 -10.55 37.63 6.13
CA LYS A 141 -9.31 37.38 6.86
C LYS A 141 -8.88 35.92 6.76
N ASP A 142 -9.81 34.97 6.95
CA ASP A 142 -9.50 33.55 6.87
C ASP A 142 -9.14 33.14 5.44
N ILE A 143 -9.85 33.69 4.45
CA ILE A 143 -9.54 33.44 3.03
C ILE A 143 -8.13 33.89 2.66
N GLU A 144 -7.74 35.11 3.03
CA GLU A 144 -6.40 35.62 2.68
C GLU A 144 -5.30 34.87 3.44
N LYS A 145 -5.56 34.48 4.69
CA LYS A 145 -4.63 33.61 5.44
C LYS A 145 -4.43 32.27 4.74
N GLU A 146 -5.51 31.57 4.42
CA GLU A 146 -5.43 30.23 3.81
C GLU A 146 -4.93 30.29 2.36
N ARG A 147 -5.24 31.35 1.60
CA ARG A 147 -4.66 31.59 0.28
C ARG A 147 -3.13 31.54 0.33
N GLY A 148 -2.52 32.23 1.30
CA GLY A 148 -1.07 32.24 1.46
C GLY A 148 -0.51 30.83 1.77
N ILE A 149 -1.17 30.09 2.66
CA ILE A 149 -0.78 28.74 3.05
C ILE A 149 -0.88 27.77 1.86
N ILE A 150 -2.00 27.78 1.14
CA ILE A 150 -2.25 26.87 0.01
C ILE A 150 -1.33 27.20 -1.17
N LEU A 151 -1.02 28.46 -1.44
CA LEU A 151 -0.05 28.84 -2.46
C LEU A 151 1.38 28.37 -2.11
N GLU A 152 1.74 28.40 -0.84
CA GLU A 152 3.02 27.83 -0.41
C GLU A 152 3.04 26.32 -0.53
N GLU A 153 1.96 25.64 -0.16
CA GLU A 153 1.80 24.20 -0.38
C GLU A 153 1.87 23.86 -1.88
N TRP A 154 1.22 24.65 -2.72
CA TRP A 154 1.28 24.50 -4.19
C TRP A 154 2.71 24.58 -4.69
N ARG A 155 3.54 25.54 -4.19
CA ARG A 155 4.95 25.66 -4.54
C ARG A 155 5.76 24.45 -4.10
N HIS A 156 5.57 24.01 -2.86
CA HIS A 156 6.26 22.82 -2.33
C HIS A 156 5.93 21.55 -3.12
N ARG A 157 4.72 21.43 -3.61
CA ARG A 157 4.29 20.30 -4.45
C ARG A 157 4.62 20.45 -5.93
N SER A 158 5.21 21.57 -6.37
CA SER A 158 5.47 21.86 -7.80
C SER A 158 6.75 21.19 -8.36
N GLY A 159 7.27 20.15 -7.72
CA GLY A 159 8.40 19.36 -8.19
C GLY A 159 8.12 18.51 -9.44
N VAL A 160 9.14 17.79 -9.89
CA VAL A 160 9.06 16.94 -11.09
C VAL A 160 7.92 15.89 -10.98
N ASP A 161 7.69 15.32 -9.80
CA ASP A 161 6.66 14.30 -9.60
C ASP A 161 5.25 14.86 -9.88
N ARG A 162 5.00 16.12 -9.54
CA ARG A 162 3.75 16.78 -9.88
C ARG A 162 3.65 17.06 -11.37
N ARG A 163 4.71 17.67 -11.98
CA ARG A 163 4.72 17.93 -13.42
C ARG A 163 4.50 16.66 -14.22
N LEU A 164 5.06 15.54 -13.76
CA LEU A 164 4.82 14.22 -14.32
C LEU A 164 3.34 13.83 -14.20
N THR A 165 2.78 13.88 -12.98
CA THR A 165 1.37 13.52 -12.76
C THR A 165 0.42 14.33 -13.62
N ASP A 166 0.62 15.65 -13.70
CA ASP A 166 -0.20 16.54 -14.51
C ASP A 166 -0.02 16.24 -16.03
N ALA A 167 1.19 15.92 -16.48
CA ALA A 167 1.47 15.60 -17.87
C ALA A 167 0.86 14.28 -18.34
N ILE A 168 0.89 13.24 -17.50
CA ILE A 168 0.37 11.91 -17.85
C ILE A 168 -1.15 11.77 -17.65
N ALA A 169 -1.76 12.62 -16.82
CA ALA A 169 -3.18 12.54 -16.51
C ALA A 169 -4.09 12.47 -17.76
N PRO A 170 -3.86 13.23 -18.84
CA PRO A 170 -4.67 13.11 -20.06
C PRO A 170 -4.71 11.72 -20.68
N VAL A 171 -3.61 10.99 -20.68
CA VAL A 171 -3.56 9.61 -21.23
C VAL A 171 -4.02 8.56 -20.22
N VAL A 172 -3.70 8.74 -18.92
CA VAL A 172 -4.13 7.83 -17.87
C VAL A 172 -5.65 7.86 -17.69
N TYR A 173 -6.26 9.03 -17.76
CA TYR A 173 -7.71 9.22 -17.62
C TYR A 173 -8.44 9.40 -18.97
N ASN A 174 -7.78 9.12 -20.08
CA ASN A 174 -8.34 9.29 -21.42
C ASN A 174 -9.14 10.60 -21.59
N HIS A 175 -8.51 11.72 -21.21
CA HIS A 175 -9.07 13.08 -21.29
C HIS A 175 -10.37 13.30 -20.52
N ALA A 176 -10.76 12.39 -19.58
CA ALA A 176 -11.90 12.58 -18.69
C ALA A 176 -11.68 13.74 -17.71
N GLY A 177 -12.72 14.15 -16.99
CA GLY A 177 -12.64 15.19 -15.97
C GLY A 177 -11.52 14.94 -14.94
N TYR A 178 -11.23 13.71 -14.59
CA TYR A 178 -10.11 13.34 -13.71
C TYR A 178 -8.73 13.79 -14.21
N ALA A 179 -8.59 14.03 -15.52
CA ALA A 179 -7.32 14.50 -16.11
C ALA A 179 -7.01 15.98 -15.77
N THR A 180 -8.02 16.78 -15.47
CA THR A 180 -7.89 18.22 -15.26
C THR A 180 -8.18 18.65 -13.83
N HIS A 181 -8.91 17.85 -13.05
CA HIS A 181 -9.33 18.18 -11.70
C HIS A 181 -8.29 17.72 -10.66
N ASN A 182 -7.17 18.42 -10.61
CA ASN A 182 -6.14 18.21 -9.60
C ASN A 182 -6.57 18.82 -8.27
N VAL A 183 -6.45 18.05 -7.17
CA VAL A 183 -6.92 18.43 -5.82
C VAL A 183 -6.35 19.77 -5.34
N ILE A 184 -5.05 20.01 -5.56
CA ILE A 184 -4.45 21.29 -5.13
C ILE A 184 -4.93 22.47 -5.99
N GLY A 185 -5.51 22.21 -7.13
CA GLY A 185 -6.08 23.20 -8.01
C GLY A 185 -5.08 23.94 -8.91
N SER A 186 -5.62 24.92 -9.64
CA SER A 186 -4.87 25.77 -10.56
C SER A 186 -4.26 26.96 -9.83
N GLN A 187 -2.96 27.23 -10.03
CA GLN A 187 -2.29 28.40 -9.46
C GLN A 187 -3.08 29.69 -9.74
N LYS A 188 -3.54 29.89 -10.97
CA LYS A 188 -4.30 31.06 -11.38
C LYS A 188 -5.57 31.24 -10.55
N ILE A 189 -6.31 30.15 -10.29
CA ILE A 189 -7.52 30.21 -9.47
C ILE A 189 -7.16 30.48 -8.00
N LEU A 190 -6.13 29.80 -7.46
CA LEU A 190 -5.67 30.00 -6.10
C LEU A 190 -5.22 31.43 -5.81
N GLU A 191 -4.62 32.11 -6.78
CA GLU A 191 -4.21 33.52 -6.66
C GLU A 191 -5.39 34.50 -6.73
N THR A 192 -6.51 34.13 -7.38
CA THR A 192 -7.55 35.11 -7.78
C THR A 192 -8.93 34.81 -7.24
N PHE A 193 -9.21 33.61 -6.69
CA PHE A 193 -10.55 33.26 -6.23
C PHE A 193 -11.10 34.26 -5.20
N GLN A 194 -12.39 34.51 -5.25
CA GLN A 194 -13.07 35.42 -4.37
C GLN A 194 -13.96 34.66 -3.37
N GLN A 195 -14.24 35.27 -2.21
CA GLN A 195 -15.16 34.72 -1.22
C GLN A 195 -16.48 34.25 -1.84
N LYS A 196 -17.00 35.00 -2.80
CA LYS A 196 -18.26 34.68 -3.48
C LYS A 196 -18.18 33.30 -4.18
N GLN A 197 -17.09 33.00 -4.86
CA GLN A 197 -16.90 31.71 -5.56
C GLN A 197 -16.83 30.55 -4.56
N VAL A 198 -16.03 30.69 -3.52
CA VAL A 198 -15.94 29.69 -2.44
C VAL A 198 -17.31 29.44 -1.82
N LYS A 199 -18.03 30.54 -1.51
CA LYS A 199 -19.37 30.43 -0.94
C LYS A 199 -20.37 29.77 -1.88
N GLN A 200 -20.32 30.06 -3.18
CA GLN A 200 -21.19 29.43 -4.18
C GLN A 200 -20.95 27.92 -4.26
N PHE A 201 -19.69 27.50 -4.32
CA PHE A 201 -19.32 26.08 -4.32
C PHE A 201 -19.77 25.38 -3.04
N TYR A 202 -19.53 26.01 -1.87
CA TYR A 202 -19.96 25.52 -0.56
C TYR A 202 -21.48 25.38 -0.47
N ASP A 203 -22.21 26.44 -0.81
CA ASP A 203 -23.69 26.48 -0.76
C ASP A 203 -24.33 25.49 -1.75
N LYS A 204 -23.61 25.09 -2.79
CA LYS A 204 -24.06 24.11 -3.79
C LYS A 204 -23.87 22.69 -3.30
N TRP A 205 -22.70 22.36 -2.76
CA TRP A 205 -22.27 20.99 -2.55
C TRP A 205 -22.24 20.52 -1.10
N TYR A 206 -21.96 21.42 -0.11
CA TYR A 206 -21.92 21.07 1.31
C TYR A 206 -23.35 20.98 1.86
N ARG A 207 -24.00 19.87 1.58
CA ARG A 207 -25.41 19.60 1.89
C ARG A 207 -25.57 18.24 2.56
N PRO A 208 -26.57 18.08 3.45
CA PRO A 208 -26.74 16.86 4.24
C PRO A 208 -26.82 15.56 3.42
N ASN A 209 -27.40 15.61 2.20
CA ASN A 209 -27.49 14.43 1.33
C ASN A 209 -26.15 13.99 0.72
N MET A 210 -25.11 14.83 0.82
CA MET A 210 -23.75 14.54 0.38
C MET A 210 -22.84 14.17 1.54
N GLN A 211 -23.38 14.03 2.75
CA GLN A 211 -22.60 13.91 3.98
C GLN A 211 -23.05 12.74 4.83
N PHE A 212 -22.07 12.14 5.50
CA PHE A 212 -22.35 11.41 6.72
C PHE A 212 -21.37 11.79 7.83
N ILE A 213 -21.82 11.65 9.09
CA ILE A 213 -20.96 11.72 10.26
C ILE A 213 -20.83 10.32 10.88
N ALA A 214 -19.68 10.07 11.50
CA ALA A 214 -19.47 8.86 12.29
C ALA A 214 -18.83 9.19 13.64
N VAL A 215 -19.31 8.53 14.70
CA VAL A 215 -18.69 8.52 16.02
C VAL A 215 -18.38 7.07 16.36
N ILE A 216 -17.09 6.78 16.58
CA ILE A 216 -16.58 5.41 16.75
C ILE A 216 -15.76 5.35 18.03
N GLY A 217 -16.12 4.49 18.98
CA GLY A 217 -15.37 4.29 20.21
C GLY A 217 -16.23 4.07 21.43
N ASP A 218 -15.71 4.39 22.61
CA ASP A 218 -16.35 4.15 23.90
C ASP A 218 -17.43 5.21 24.20
N VAL A 219 -18.59 5.09 23.54
CA VAL A 219 -19.71 6.02 23.68
C VAL A 219 -21.00 5.27 24.01
N ASP A 220 -21.86 5.92 24.82
CA ASP A 220 -23.25 5.48 24.97
C ASP A 220 -24.00 5.78 23.67
N VAL A 221 -24.35 4.74 22.94
CA VAL A 221 -24.94 4.80 21.60
C VAL A 221 -26.30 5.53 21.62
N ASP A 222 -27.13 5.29 22.62
CA ASP A 222 -28.47 5.89 22.73
C ASP A 222 -28.38 7.38 23.10
N GLN A 223 -27.47 7.75 23.99
CA GLN A 223 -27.23 9.15 24.35
C GLN A 223 -26.60 9.92 23.18
N MET A 224 -25.62 9.31 22.50
CA MET A 224 -24.97 9.92 21.34
C MET A 224 -25.96 10.16 20.20
N GLU A 225 -26.88 9.22 19.94
CA GLU A 225 -27.93 9.40 18.95
C GLU A 225 -28.83 10.60 19.27
N LYS A 226 -29.28 10.75 20.52
CA LYS A 226 -30.07 11.92 20.98
C LYS A 226 -29.32 13.24 20.79
N ASN A 227 -28.03 13.24 21.11
CA ASN A 227 -27.16 14.39 20.95
C ASN A 227 -27.02 14.77 19.47
N ILE A 228 -26.77 13.78 18.58
CA ILE A 228 -26.72 13.97 17.13
C ILE A 228 -28.05 14.56 16.63
N GLN A 229 -29.18 13.96 16.98
CA GLN A 229 -30.50 14.47 16.58
C GLN A 229 -30.72 15.91 17.03
N THR A 230 -30.25 16.27 18.22
CA THR A 230 -30.39 17.61 18.78
C THR A 230 -29.54 18.65 18.06
N VAL A 231 -28.26 18.34 17.83
CA VAL A 231 -27.30 19.27 17.21
C VAL A 231 -27.57 19.43 15.72
N PHE A 232 -27.73 18.32 14.99
CA PHE A 232 -27.79 18.36 13.53
C PHE A 232 -29.17 18.65 12.93
N LYS A 233 -30.25 18.69 13.73
CA LYS A 233 -31.56 19.23 13.28
C LYS A 233 -31.46 20.68 12.82
N THR A 234 -30.44 21.40 13.24
CA THR A 234 -30.21 22.82 12.88
C THR A 234 -29.61 22.99 11.47
N LEU A 235 -29.16 21.92 10.83
CA LEU A 235 -28.66 21.97 9.45
C LEU A 235 -29.79 22.27 8.45
N PRO A 236 -29.52 23.08 7.41
CA PRO A 236 -30.51 23.34 6.35
C PRO A 236 -30.94 22.05 5.66
N ALA A 237 -32.23 21.87 5.42
CA ALA A 237 -32.78 20.72 4.70
C ALA A 237 -32.59 20.79 3.17
N LYS A 238 -31.99 21.85 2.64
CA LYS A 238 -31.72 22.02 1.23
C LYS A 238 -30.74 20.94 0.75
N GLN A 239 -31.10 20.23 -0.30
CA GLN A 239 -30.29 19.17 -0.87
C GLN A 239 -29.32 19.73 -1.93
N ALA A 240 -28.16 19.06 -2.12
CA ALA A 240 -27.29 19.29 -3.25
C ALA A 240 -27.97 18.85 -4.57
N PRO A 241 -27.62 19.47 -5.70
CA PRO A 241 -28.09 18.99 -6.98
C PRO A 241 -27.59 17.57 -7.26
N ALA A 242 -28.30 16.85 -8.13
CA ALA A 242 -27.83 15.56 -8.60
C ALA A 242 -26.49 15.71 -9.34
N VAL A 243 -25.53 14.87 -9.03
CA VAL A 243 -24.27 14.82 -9.77
C VAL A 243 -24.53 14.17 -11.13
N ASN A 244 -24.08 14.81 -12.21
CA ASN A 244 -24.16 14.22 -13.52
C ASN A 244 -23.31 12.91 -13.53
N PRO A 245 -23.89 11.74 -13.88
CA PRO A 245 -23.14 10.49 -13.95
C PRO A 245 -21.89 10.54 -14.82
N GLN A 246 -21.91 11.31 -15.90
CA GLN A 246 -20.78 11.47 -16.82
C GLN A 246 -19.56 12.16 -16.19
N THR A 247 -19.76 12.94 -15.13
CA THR A 247 -18.66 13.64 -14.41
C THR A 247 -17.58 12.66 -13.91
N ARG A 248 -17.96 11.45 -13.56
CA ARG A 248 -17.07 10.42 -13.02
C ARG A 248 -16.78 9.27 -14.02
N GLN A 249 -17.16 9.42 -15.27
CA GLN A 249 -16.87 8.41 -16.28
C GLN A 249 -15.54 8.68 -16.98
N ILE A 250 -14.78 7.61 -17.21
CA ILE A 250 -13.57 7.64 -18.03
C ILE A 250 -13.91 6.90 -19.34
N PRO A 251 -13.82 7.54 -20.50
CA PRO A 251 -14.11 6.88 -21.77
C PRO A 251 -13.15 5.71 -22.03
N ASP A 252 -13.65 4.68 -22.72
CA ASP A 252 -12.81 3.59 -23.19
C ASP A 252 -11.96 4.00 -24.40
N ASN A 253 -10.81 3.35 -24.54
CA ASN A 253 -9.99 3.43 -25.75
C ASN A 253 -9.57 2.03 -26.20
N THR A 254 -9.60 1.80 -27.53
CA THR A 254 -9.19 0.53 -28.17
C THR A 254 -7.78 0.60 -28.75
N THR A 255 -7.25 1.80 -28.92
CA THR A 255 -5.86 2.05 -29.31
C THR A 255 -5.12 2.57 -28.08
N PRO A 256 -3.94 2.04 -27.76
CA PRO A 256 -3.14 2.56 -26.66
C PRO A 256 -2.86 4.05 -26.81
N LEU A 257 -3.02 4.78 -25.72
CA LEU A 257 -2.63 6.19 -25.66
C LEU A 257 -1.14 6.27 -25.31
N TYR A 258 -0.41 7.19 -25.95
CA TYR A 258 1.02 7.34 -25.75
C TYR A 258 1.37 8.73 -25.22
N MET A 259 2.27 8.80 -24.26
CA MET A 259 2.84 10.04 -23.74
C MET A 259 4.33 9.88 -23.51
N ARG A 260 5.12 10.89 -23.91
CA ARG A 260 6.53 11.01 -23.55
C ARG A 260 6.70 12.22 -22.63
N PHE A 261 7.19 11.97 -21.43
CA PHE A 261 7.54 13.01 -20.47
C PHE A 261 9.05 13.17 -20.39
N ILE A 262 9.53 14.38 -20.72
CA ILE A 262 10.95 14.75 -20.62
C ILE A 262 11.06 15.91 -19.65
N ASP A 263 11.83 15.70 -18.58
CA ASP A 263 12.09 16.73 -17.59
C ASP A 263 13.53 16.57 -17.04
N PRO A 264 14.36 17.61 -17.06
CA PRO A 264 15.76 17.53 -16.59
C PRO A 264 15.92 17.10 -15.14
N GLU A 265 14.89 17.29 -14.30
CA GLU A 265 14.89 16.87 -12.90
C GLU A 265 14.43 15.42 -12.71
N ASN A 266 14.04 14.72 -13.80
CA ASN A 266 13.63 13.33 -13.69
C ASN A 266 14.80 12.46 -13.21
N LYS A 267 14.50 11.54 -12.28
CA LYS A 267 15.57 10.75 -11.61
C LYS A 267 16.09 9.61 -12.46
N SER A 268 15.27 9.10 -13.40
CA SER A 268 15.62 7.91 -14.17
C SER A 268 14.88 7.85 -15.49
N ALA A 269 15.51 7.24 -16.49
CA ALA A 269 14.81 6.79 -17.68
C ALA A 269 13.98 5.55 -17.33
N SER A 270 12.67 5.64 -17.49
CA SER A 270 11.72 4.56 -17.16
C SER A 270 10.51 4.62 -18.08
N PHE A 271 9.69 3.58 -18.05
CA PHE A 271 8.41 3.57 -18.76
C PHE A 271 7.37 2.80 -17.97
N GLY A 272 6.10 3.16 -18.18
CA GLY A 272 4.94 2.52 -17.59
C GLY A 272 3.87 2.17 -18.62
N LEU A 273 3.25 1.01 -18.46
CA LEU A 273 2.04 0.60 -19.17
C LEU A 273 0.91 0.51 -18.16
N TYR A 274 -0.11 1.31 -18.36
CA TYR A 274 -1.26 1.44 -17.46
C TYR A 274 -2.51 0.96 -18.16
N GLN A 275 -3.30 0.12 -17.49
CA GLN A 275 -4.56 -0.37 -18.00
C GLN A 275 -5.68 -0.08 -17.02
N ARG A 276 -6.75 0.57 -17.47
CA ARG A 276 -7.92 0.90 -16.65
C ARG A 276 -8.98 -0.17 -16.72
N TYR A 277 -9.66 -0.39 -15.60
CA TYR A 277 -10.82 -1.26 -15.48
C TYR A 277 -11.93 -0.59 -14.72
N GLU A 278 -13.16 -0.65 -15.23
CA GLU A 278 -14.33 -0.28 -14.44
C GLU A 278 -14.66 -1.38 -13.43
N VAL A 279 -14.82 -1.00 -12.16
CA VAL A 279 -15.26 -1.88 -11.08
C VAL A 279 -16.47 -1.24 -10.42
N LYS A 280 -17.65 -1.81 -10.68
CA LYS A 280 -18.91 -1.25 -10.15
C LYS A 280 -18.94 -1.35 -8.63
N GLY A 281 -19.05 -0.20 -7.94
CA GLY A 281 -19.09 -0.15 -6.48
C GLY A 281 -20.26 -0.89 -5.87
N ASN A 282 -21.39 -1.03 -6.62
CA ASN A 282 -22.59 -1.78 -6.23
C ASN A 282 -22.66 -3.18 -6.84
N ALA A 283 -21.55 -3.77 -7.27
CA ALA A 283 -21.50 -5.14 -7.75
C ALA A 283 -22.02 -6.12 -6.67
N PRO A 284 -22.55 -7.30 -7.05
CA PRO A 284 -22.91 -8.35 -6.12
C PRO A 284 -21.82 -8.64 -5.09
N GLU A 285 -22.18 -9.04 -3.89
CA GLU A 285 -21.22 -9.30 -2.80
C GLU A 285 -20.15 -10.34 -3.21
N GLU A 286 -20.59 -11.42 -3.84
CA GLU A 286 -19.70 -12.47 -4.32
C GLU A 286 -18.63 -11.91 -5.28
N ASP A 287 -19.03 -11.08 -6.25
CA ASP A 287 -18.10 -10.47 -7.20
C ASP A 287 -17.11 -9.55 -6.51
N ARG A 288 -17.55 -8.78 -5.50
CA ARG A 288 -16.66 -7.91 -4.72
C ARG A 288 -15.66 -8.70 -3.90
N VAL A 289 -16.09 -9.80 -3.28
CA VAL A 289 -15.21 -10.69 -2.52
C VAL A 289 -14.20 -11.38 -3.44
N ARG A 290 -14.64 -11.91 -4.58
CA ARG A 290 -13.75 -12.48 -5.60
C ARG A 290 -12.75 -11.45 -6.11
N GLN A 291 -13.20 -10.24 -6.44
CA GLN A 291 -12.33 -9.14 -6.87
C GLN A 291 -11.26 -8.81 -5.82
N PHE A 292 -11.65 -8.73 -4.55
CA PHE A 292 -10.70 -8.49 -3.45
C PHE A 292 -9.64 -9.60 -3.36
N ILE A 293 -10.06 -10.86 -3.36
CA ILE A 293 -9.16 -12.02 -3.28
C ILE A 293 -8.23 -12.05 -4.49
N PHE A 294 -8.76 -11.95 -5.71
CA PHE A 294 -7.98 -11.99 -6.94
C PHE A 294 -6.98 -10.83 -7.04
N THR A 295 -7.38 -9.63 -6.61
CA THR A 295 -6.46 -8.49 -6.53
C THR A 295 -5.27 -8.79 -5.61
N LYS A 296 -5.52 -9.41 -4.44
CA LYS A 296 -4.45 -9.82 -3.50
C LYS A 296 -3.54 -10.89 -4.11
N PHE A 297 -4.11 -11.91 -4.75
CA PHE A 297 -3.34 -12.95 -5.45
C PHE A 297 -2.50 -12.35 -6.57
N PHE A 298 -3.08 -11.52 -7.42
CA PHE A 298 -2.39 -10.85 -8.51
C PHE A 298 -1.19 -10.06 -8.00
N ASN A 299 -1.40 -9.19 -7.02
CA ASN A 299 -0.34 -8.34 -6.47
C ASN A 299 0.78 -9.13 -5.77
N THR A 300 0.50 -10.35 -5.32
CA THR A 300 1.51 -11.21 -4.70
C THR A 300 2.24 -12.10 -5.74
N LEU A 301 1.53 -12.60 -6.72
CA LEU A 301 2.05 -13.62 -7.63
C LEU A 301 2.61 -13.04 -8.93
N ALA A 302 1.97 -12.02 -9.52
CA ALA A 302 2.40 -11.46 -10.80
C ALA A 302 3.83 -10.88 -10.77
N PRO A 303 4.25 -10.12 -9.74
CA PRO A 303 5.63 -9.62 -9.66
C PRO A 303 6.69 -10.74 -9.65
N LYS A 304 6.32 -11.96 -9.24
CA LYS A 304 7.26 -13.10 -9.23
C LYS A 304 7.75 -13.48 -10.63
N ARG A 305 7.00 -13.15 -11.69
CA ARG A 305 7.46 -13.36 -13.08
C ARG A 305 8.71 -12.54 -13.40
N PHE A 306 8.76 -11.29 -12.95
CA PHE A 306 9.98 -10.47 -13.06
C PHE A 306 11.12 -11.03 -12.21
N VAL A 307 10.82 -11.54 -11.01
CA VAL A 307 11.82 -12.21 -10.19
C VAL A 307 12.37 -13.47 -10.89
N MET A 308 11.54 -14.21 -11.63
CA MET A 308 12.01 -15.38 -12.40
C MET A 308 13.00 -14.98 -13.50
N LEU A 309 12.72 -13.91 -14.26
CA LEU A 309 13.65 -13.38 -15.26
C LEU A 309 14.97 -12.93 -14.63
N LYS A 310 14.90 -12.23 -13.50
CA LYS A 310 16.06 -11.82 -12.74
C LYS A 310 16.85 -13.02 -12.22
N ASN A 311 16.15 -14.02 -11.78
CA ASN A 311 16.74 -15.26 -11.30
C ASN A 311 17.41 -16.08 -12.43
N ALA A 312 16.88 -16.03 -13.65
CA ALA A 312 17.51 -16.64 -14.82
C ALA A 312 18.71 -15.84 -15.36
N ASP A 313 19.07 -14.72 -14.72
CA ASP A 313 20.15 -13.79 -15.15
C ASP A 313 19.90 -13.18 -16.54
N LYS A 314 18.65 -13.01 -16.90
CA LYS A 314 18.19 -12.58 -18.23
C LYS A 314 17.48 -11.22 -18.25
N GLU A 315 17.31 -10.59 -17.07
CA GLU A 315 16.65 -9.31 -16.98
C GLU A 315 17.38 -8.20 -17.74
N SER A 316 16.61 -7.32 -18.36
CA SER A 316 17.09 -6.12 -19.06
C SER A 316 16.72 -4.83 -18.32
N TYR A 317 16.44 -4.92 -17.03
CA TYR A 317 15.94 -3.84 -16.19
C TYR A 317 16.59 -3.83 -14.81
N ILE A 318 16.71 -2.63 -14.25
CA ILE A 318 17.15 -2.38 -12.87
C ILE A 318 16.01 -2.70 -11.90
N ALA A 319 14.78 -2.24 -12.25
CA ALA A 319 13.56 -2.46 -11.49
C ALA A 319 12.39 -2.74 -12.43
N ALA A 320 11.50 -3.62 -12.01
CA ALA A 320 10.22 -3.89 -12.65
C ALA A 320 9.18 -4.19 -11.58
N GLU A 321 8.00 -3.64 -11.75
CA GLU A 321 6.88 -3.82 -10.85
C GLU A 321 5.59 -3.99 -11.65
N VAL A 322 4.65 -4.74 -11.08
CA VAL A 322 3.27 -4.81 -11.57
C VAL A 322 2.34 -4.81 -10.37
N SER A 323 1.29 -4.00 -10.44
CA SER A 323 0.28 -3.91 -9.39
C SER A 323 -1.11 -3.62 -9.97
N LEU A 324 -2.14 -4.04 -9.24
CA LEU A 324 -3.53 -3.70 -9.50
C LEU A 324 -4.08 -2.99 -8.26
N SER A 325 -4.52 -1.75 -8.43
CA SER A 325 -4.98 -0.90 -7.32
C SER A 325 -6.15 0.00 -7.75
N PRO A 326 -6.93 0.53 -6.80
CA PRO A 326 -7.90 1.59 -7.10
C PRO A 326 -7.22 2.80 -7.73
N LEU A 327 -7.80 3.32 -8.80
CA LEU A 327 -7.35 4.54 -9.49
C LEU A 327 -8.16 5.76 -9.02
N VAL A 328 -9.45 5.71 -9.27
CA VAL A 328 -10.46 6.67 -8.80
C VAL A 328 -11.75 5.91 -8.53
N ARG A 329 -12.81 6.58 -8.11
CA ARG A 329 -14.11 5.94 -7.84
C ARG A 329 -14.57 5.10 -9.04
N ASN A 330 -14.90 3.82 -8.77
CA ASN A 330 -15.33 2.82 -9.73
C ASN A 330 -14.28 2.40 -10.79
N TYR A 331 -13.03 2.84 -10.68
CA TYR A 331 -11.95 2.42 -11.58
C TYR A 331 -10.76 1.89 -10.82
N TYR A 332 -10.20 0.81 -11.34
CA TYR A 332 -8.91 0.25 -10.96
C TYR A 332 -7.90 0.46 -12.08
N GLN A 333 -6.65 0.48 -11.72
CA GLN A 333 -5.53 0.53 -12.66
C GLN A 333 -4.61 -0.65 -12.42
N MET A 334 -4.28 -1.37 -13.48
CA MET A 334 -3.12 -2.24 -13.51
C MET A 334 -1.94 -1.42 -14.04
N ALA A 335 -0.94 -1.26 -13.20
CA ALA A 335 0.28 -0.53 -13.51
C ALA A 335 1.44 -1.50 -13.70
N TRP A 336 2.14 -1.37 -14.80
CA TRP A 336 3.39 -2.05 -15.12
C TRP A 336 4.46 -0.99 -15.23
N ASP A 337 5.40 -0.94 -14.31
CA ASP A 337 6.46 0.06 -14.28
C ASP A 337 7.82 -0.61 -14.44
N MET A 338 8.69 -0.03 -15.26
CA MET A 338 10.01 -0.59 -15.53
C MET A 338 11.08 0.48 -15.68
N VAL A 339 12.21 0.25 -15.01
CA VAL A 339 13.44 1.01 -15.17
C VAL A 339 14.43 0.13 -15.93
N PRO A 340 14.64 0.33 -17.24
CA PRO A 340 15.55 -0.50 -18.04
C PRO A 340 17.02 -0.23 -17.68
N TYR A 341 17.90 -1.18 -17.98
CA TYR A 341 19.32 -0.86 -18.12
C TYR A 341 19.50 0.00 -19.37
N GLN A 342 20.41 0.98 -19.29
CA GLN A 342 20.70 1.86 -20.42
C GLN A 342 21.11 1.06 -21.68
N GLY A 343 20.47 1.37 -22.79
CA GLY A 343 20.67 0.65 -24.06
C GLY A 343 19.90 -0.67 -24.19
N ASN A 344 19.09 -1.04 -23.19
CA ASN A 344 18.26 -2.23 -23.20
C ASN A 344 16.74 -1.93 -23.20
N GLU A 345 16.34 -0.69 -23.49
CA GLU A 345 14.98 -0.20 -23.36
C GLU A 345 13.98 -1.07 -24.16
N GLN A 346 14.31 -1.37 -25.41
CA GLN A 346 13.47 -2.20 -26.29
C GLN A 346 13.33 -3.64 -25.76
N LYS A 347 14.43 -4.23 -25.30
CA LYS A 347 14.43 -5.57 -24.71
C LYS A 347 13.64 -5.63 -23.39
N ALA A 348 13.74 -4.55 -22.60
CA ALA A 348 12.97 -4.42 -21.36
C ALA A 348 11.46 -4.33 -21.63
N LEU A 349 11.04 -3.56 -22.68
CA LEU A 349 9.66 -3.51 -23.12
C LEU A 349 9.17 -4.88 -23.58
N GLN A 350 9.94 -5.60 -24.39
CA GLN A 350 9.61 -6.97 -24.82
C GLN A 350 9.45 -7.91 -23.61
N GLN A 351 10.31 -7.80 -22.60
CA GLN A 351 10.20 -8.58 -21.36
C GLN A 351 8.95 -8.25 -20.55
N MET A 352 8.58 -6.97 -20.42
CA MET A 352 7.34 -6.57 -19.77
C MET A 352 6.13 -7.21 -20.47
N LEU A 353 6.05 -7.09 -21.79
CA LEU A 353 4.94 -7.64 -22.57
C LEU A 353 4.94 -9.17 -22.56
N ALA A 354 6.11 -9.82 -22.60
CA ALA A 354 6.21 -11.27 -22.46
C ALA A 354 5.68 -11.78 -21.11
N VAL A 355 5.96 -11.06 -20.02
CA VAL A 355 5.38 -11.35 -18.68
C VAL A 355 3.87 -11.18 -18.70
N ARG A 356 3.38 -10.08 -19.27
CA ARG A 356 1.95 -9.80 -19.40
C ARG A 356 1.23 -10.89 -20.20
N ASP A 357 1.78 -11.26 -21.34
CA ASP A 357 1.23 -12.30 -22.21
C ASP A 357 1.29 -13.69 -21.56
N ASN A 358 2.37 -14.01 -20.84
CA ASN A 358 2.44 -15.24 -20.06
C ASN A 358 1.34 -15.34 -19.02
N LEU A 359 1.12 -14.25 -18.25
CA LEU A 359 0.04 -14.20 -17.26
C LEU A 359 -1.34 -14.33 -17.91
N ARG A 360 -1.57 -13.72 -19.08
CA ARG A 360 -2.83 -13.83 -19.82
C ARG A 360 -3.08 -15.23 -20.37
N ASP A 361 -2.06 -15.83 -21.00
CA ASP A 361 -2.22 -17.03 -21.83
C ASP A 361 -1.95 -18.33 -21.04
N GLN A 362 -1.05 -18.32 -20.07
CA GLN A 362 -0.69 -19.45 -19.22
C GLN A 362 -1.20 -19.34 -17.78
N GLY A 363 -1.29 -18.10 -17.27
CA GLY A 363 -1.74 -17.85 -15.91
C GLY A 363 -0.77 -18.28 -14.83
N PHE A 364 -1.31 -18.57 -13.65
CA PHE A 364 -0.61 -19.16 -12.52
C PHE A 364 -0.77 -20.68 -12.54
N THR A 365 0.24 -21.37 -12.01
CA THR A 365 0.14 -22.81 -11.78
C THR A 365 -0.70 -23.12 -10.53
N ALA A 366 -1.27 -24.33 -10.46
CA ALA A 366 -1.97 -24.79 -9.27
C ALA A 366 -1.08 -24.75 -8.01
N ALA A 367 0.23 -25.03 -8.16
CA ALA A 367 1.16 -24.97 -7.04
C ALA A 367 1.35 -23.55 -6.50
N GLU A 368 1.51 -22.54 -7.38
CA GLU A 368 1.63 -21.12 -6.99
C GLU A 368 0.35 -20.64 -6.32
N PHE A 369 -0.78 -20.96 -6.90
CA PHE A 369 -2.09 -20.58 -6.40
C PHE A 369 -2.37 -21.18 -5.02
N ASN A 370 -2.19 -22.51 -4.86
CA ASN A 370 -2.47 -23.20 -3.62
C ASN A 370 -1.55 -22.76 -2.47
N ALA A 371 -0.28 -22.48 -2.75
CA ALA A 371 0.65 -21.96 -1.75
C ALA A 371 0.21 -20.56 -1.25
N GLU A 372 -0.26 -19.68 -2.13
CA GLU A 372 -0.76 -18.36 -1.73
C GLU A 372 -2.14 -18.46 -1.07
N LYS A 373 -3.01 -19.36 -1.54
CA LYS A 373 -4.31 -19.67 -0.94
C LYS A 373 -4.16 -20.09 0.53
N GLU A 374 -3.24 -21.02 0.81
CA GLU A 374 -2.92 -21.48 2.17
C GLU A 374 -2.43 -20.32 3.06
N LYS A 375 -1.49 -19.52 2.54
CA LYS A 375 -0.96 -18.35 3.27
C LYS A 375 -2.05 -17.33 3.57
N MET A 376 -2.90 -17.00 2.62
CA MET A 376 -4.01 -16.07 2.79
C MET A 376 -5.04 -16.61 3.79
N TYR A 377 -5.36 -17.91 3.70
CA TYR A 377 -6.26 -18.59 4.61
C TYR A 377 -5.78 -18.50 6.06
N ASN A 378 -4.50 -18.83 6.30
CA ASN A 378 -3.90 -18.76 7.62
C ASN A 378 -3.85 -17.33 8.14
N GLY A 379 -3.49 -16.35 7.31
CA GLY A 379 -3.49 -14.94 7.70
C GLY A 379 -4.88 -14.42 8.07
N MET A 380 -5.94 -14.83 7.38
CA MET A 380 -7.32 -14.47 7.74
C MET A 380 -7.75 -15.13 9.05
N LYS A 381 -7.35 -16.37 9.31
CA LYS A 381 -7.59 -17.05 10.60
C LYS A 381 -6.88 -16.34 11.76
N ASP A 382 -5.62 -15.99 11.60
CA ASP A 382 -4.86 -15.23 12.59
C ASP A 382 -5.57 -13.91 12.96
N VAL A 383 -6.13 -13.22 11.95
CA VAL A 383 -6.93 -12.00 12.16
C VAL A 383 -8.21 -12.31 12.94
N LEU A 384 -8.93 -13.41 12.66
CA LEU A 384 -10.13 -13.79 13.40
C LEU A 384 -9.86 -14.11 14.88
N GLU A 385 -8.68 -14.62 15.20
CA GLU A 385 -8.25 -14.93 16.56
C GLU A 385 -7.76 -13.69 17.32
N ALA A 386 -7.37 -12.63 16.61
CA ALA A 386 -6.90 -11.39 17.20
C ALA A 386 -8.02 -10.66 17.99
N LYS A 387 -7.65 -10.02 19.09
CA LYS A 387 -8.54 -9.11 19.80
C LYS A 387 -8.57 -7.76 19.09
N GLY A 388 -9.74 -7.13 18.97
CA GLY A 388 -9.88 -5.80 18.38
C GLY A 388 -9.84 -5.82 16.85
N LEU A 389 -10.68 -6.62 16.22
CA LEU A 389 -10.80 -6.77 14.76
C LEU A 389 -11.23 -5.52 14.01
N GLY A 390 -11.89 -4.56 14.68
CA GLY A 390 -12.41 -3.36 14.07
C GLY A 390 -11.55 -2.14 14.41
N THR A 391 -10.66 -1.71 13.51
CA THR A 391 -10.09 -0.37 13.65
C THR A 391 -11.14 0.67 13.23
N PRO A 392 -11.10 1.89 13.80
CA PRO A 392 -11.98 2.98 13.37
C PRO A 392 -11.95 3.24 11.86
N ASP A 393 -10.78 3.15 11.22
CA ASP A 393 -10.62 3.31 9.78
C ASP A 393 -11.32 2.22 8.96
N ASN A 394 -11.26 0.98 9.42
CA ASN A 394 -11.99 -0.11 8.78
C ASN A 394 -13.51 0.12 8.87
N ALA A 395 -14.01 0.53 10.03
CA ALA A 395 -15.42 0.87 10.21
C ALA A 395 -15.83 2.03 9.28
N LEU A 396 -15.02 3.09 9.22
CA LEU A 396 -15.25 4.24 8.35
C LEU A 396 -15.31 3.83 6.86
N MET A 397 -14.46 2.92 6.43
CA MET A 397 -14.48 2.37 5.06
C MET A 397 -15.81 1.66 4.77
N LEU A 398 -16.34 0.87 5.71
CA LEU A 398 -17.63 0.20 5.57
C LEU A 398 -18.80 1.19 5.53
N PHE A 399 -18.75 2.23 6.36
CA PHE A 399 -19.75 3.28 6.36
C PHE A 399 -19.73 4.06 5.04
N ARG A 400 -18.56 4.33 4.50
CA ARG A 400 -18.40 4.96 3.18
C ARG A 400 -19.01 4.09 2.08
N GLN A 401 -18.75 2.78 2.07
CA GLN A 401 -19.35 1.86 1.09
C GLN A 401 -20.87 1.81 1.22
N ASN A 402 -21.38 1.76 2.44
CA ASN A 402 -22.81 1.80 2.70
C ASN A 402 -23.43 3.12 2.23
N PHE A 403 -22.80 4.26 2.52
CA PHE A 403 -23.31 5.58 2.13
C PHE A 403 -23.32 5.80 0.62
N LEU A 404 -22.28 5.32 -0.10
CA LEU A 404 -22.12 5.56 -1.53
C LEU A 404 -22.90 4.57 -2.39
N TYR A 405 -23.01 3.32 -1.95
CA TYR A 405 -23.49 2.20 -2.78
C TYR A 405 -24.63 1.40 -2.14
N ASP A 406 -25.10 1.83 -0.98
CA ASP A 406 -26.14 1.14 -0.17
C ASP A 406 -25.78 -0.31 0.19
N ILE A 407 -24.47 -0.61 0.24
CA ILE A 407 -23.97 -1.91 0.67
C ILE A 407 -24.27 -2.08 2.17
N PRO A 408 -24.92 -3.17 2.61
CA PRO A 408 -25.16 -3.39 4.03
C PRO A 408 -23.89 -3.39 4.84
N VAL A 409 -23.87 -2.66 5.96
CA VAL A 409 -22.74 -2.70 6.90
C VAL A 409 -22.77 -4.02 7.64
N GLN A 410 -21.73 -4.79 7.46
CA GLN A 410 -21.57 -6.10 8.05
C GLN A 410 -20.46 -6.12 9.06
N ASP A 411 -20.55 -7.00 10.04
CA ASP A 411 -19.51 -7.17 11.03
C ASP A 411 -18.22 -7.73 10.38
N PHE A 412 -17.05 -7.29 10.89
CA PHE A 412 -15.74 -7.68 10.37
C PHE A 412 -15.50 -9.18 10.40
N ARG A 413 -15.96 -9.88 11.44
CA ARG A 413 -15.84 -11.34 11.53
C ARG A 413 -16.63 -12.02 10.43
N GLY A 414 -17.85 -11.54 10.20
CA GLY A 414 -18.70 -12.03 9.11
C GLY A 414 -18.06 -11.81 7.74
N GLN A 415 -17.43 -10.66 7.50
CA GLN A 415 -16.72 -10.40 6.25
C GLN A 415 -15.51 -11.34 6.06
N ILE A 416 -14.68 -11.52 7.10
CA ILE A 416 -13.54 -12.42 7.02
C ILE A 416 -14.01 -13.86 6.81
N ASN A 417 -15.07 -14.29 7.48
CA ASN A 417 -15.62 -15.63 7.29
C ASN A 417 -16.10 -15.83 5.84
N ARG A 418 -16.80 -14.87 5.25
CA ARG A 418 -17.20 -14.95 3.83
C ARG A 418 -16.00 -14.96 2.90
N ASN A 419 -14.98 -14.14 3.18
CA ASN A 419 -13.74 -14.18 2.41
C ASN A 419 -13.08 -15.57 2.50
N LEU A 420 -13.08 -16.21 3.68
CA LEU A 420 -12.58 -17.56 3.87
C LEU A 420 -13.41 -18.61 3.12
N GLU A 421 -14.74 -18.53 3.21
CA GLU A 421 -15.67 -19.42 2.48
C GLU A 421 -15.42 -19.32 0.97
N THR A 422 -15.42 -18.10 0.42
CA THR A 422 -15.12 -17.86 -0.99
C THR A 422 -13.70 -18.34 -1.35
N LEU A 423 -12.70 -18.05 -0.51
CA LEU A 423 -11.32 -18.46 -0.77
C LEU A 423 -11.18 -19.98 -0.86
N VAL A 424 -11.89 -20.74 -0.01
CA VAL A 424 -11.84 -22.21 -0.02
C VAL A 424 -12.41 -22.78 -1.32
N GLU A 425 -13.45 -22.18 -1.88
CA GLU A 425 -14.12 -22.63 -3.10
C GLU A 425 -13.36 -22.26 -4.39
N LEU A 426 -12.51 -21.22 -4.35
CA LEU A 426 -11.77 -20.76 -5.54
C LEU A 426 -10.71 -21.76 -5.98
N GLU A 427 -10.64 -21.98 -7.29
CA GLU A 427 -9.62 -22.78 -7.96
C GLU A 427 -8.72 -21.89 -8.84
N VAL A 428 -7.58 -22.43 -9.27
CA VAL A 428 -6.63 -21.68 -10.10
C VAL A 428 -7.23 -21.26 -11.44
N GLU A 429 -8.17 -22.05 -11.96
CA GLU A 429 -8.91 -21.80 -13.19
C GLU A 429 -9.76 -20.53 -13.09
N ASP A 430 -10.40 -20.28 -11.95
CA ASP A 430 -11.16 -19.05 -11.69
C ASP A 430 -10.27 -17.82 -11.75
N MET A 431 -9.11 -17.89 -11.07
CA MET A 431 -8.11 -16.82 -11.07
C MET A 431 -7.55 -16.56 -12.47
N ASN A 432 -7.23 -17.62 -13.21
CA ASN A 432 -6.66 -17.51 -14.54
C ASN A 432 -7.69 -16.98 -15.55
N ALA A 433 -8.95 -17.40 -15.46
CA ALA A 433 -10.05 -16.88 -16.27
C ALA A 433 -10.27 -15.38 -16.02
N TRP A 434 -10.31 -14.97 -14.75
CA TRP A 434 -10.43 -13.57 -14.36
C TRP A 434 -9.26 -12.74 -14.90
N MET A 435 -8.04 -13.17 -14.70
CA MET A 435 -6.84 -12.47 -15.17
C MET A 435 -6.81 -12.36 -16.71
N LYS A 436 -7.17 -13.42 -17.42
CA LYS A 436 -7.29 -13.41 -18.88
C LYS A 436 -8.32 -12.40 -19.37
N SER A 437 -9.42 -12.23 -18.65
CA SER A 437 -10.44 -11.23 -19.01
C SER A 437 -9.94 -9.80 -18.85
N LEU A 438 -9.04 -9.54 -17.90
CA LEU A 438 -8.46 -8.23 -17.66
C LEU A 438 -7.32 -7.90 -18.64
N LEU A 439 -6.40 -8.83 -18.89
CA LEU A 439 -5.19 -8.62 -19.68
C LEU A 439 -5.47 -8.60 -21.21
N ASN A 440 -6.34 -7.68 -21.61
CA ASN A 440 -6.63 -7.36 -23.02
C ASN A 440 -5.93 -6.04 -23.43
N ASP A 441 -6.04 -5.64 -24.70
CA ASP A 441 -5.35 -4.47 -25.22
C ASP A 441 -6.22 -3.20 -25.21
N ASN A 442 -7.37 -3.22 -24.54
CA ASN A 442 -8.22 -2.04 -24.36
C ASN A 442 -7.77 -1.22 -23.14
N ASN A 443 -8.07 0.06 -23.17
CA ASN A 443 -7.85 1.00 -22.07
C ASN A 443 -6.38 1.12 -21.65
N LEU A 444 -5.46 0.93 -22.59
CA LEU A 444 -4.03 1.06 -22.37
C LEU A 444 -3.59 2.52 -22.49
N ALA A 445 -2.71 2.93 -21.60
CA ALA A 445 -1.90 4.14 -21.68
C ALA A 445 -0.43 3.76 -21.47
N PHE A 446 0.45 4.19 -22.34
CA PHE A 446 1.87 3.96 -22.26
C PHE A 446 2.63 5.28 -22.11
N VAL A 447 3.47 5.35 -21.10
CA VAL A 447 4.19 6.58 -20.77
C VAL A 447 5.67 6.28 -20.67
N THR A 448 6.49 7.13 -21.26
CA THR A 448 7.95 7.10 -21.11
C THR A 448 8.43 8.34 -20.37
N TYR A 449 9.41 8.16 -19.50
CA TYR A 449 9.98 9.19 -18.63
C TYR A 449 11.49 9.27 -18.84
N SER A 450 12.06 10.47 -18.97
CA SER A 450 13.51 10.63 -19.08
C SER A 450 13.95 12.07 -18.77
N LYS A 451 15.25 12.28 -18.54
CA LYS A 451 15.85 13.64 -18.44
C LYS A 451 15.99 14.30 -19.80
N SER A 452 16.22 13.49 -20.82
CA SER A 452 16.46 13.97 -22.18
C SER A 452 15.88 12.97 -23.20
N GLN A 453 15.73 13.41 -24.41
CA GLN A 453 15.22 12.59 -25.50
C GLN A 453 16.13 11.39 -25.84
N SER A 454 17.43 11.50 -25.58
CA SER A 454 18.42 10.45 -25.90
C SER A 454 18.46 9.32 -24.88
N GLU A 455 17.92 9.53 -23.67
CA GLU A 455 17.95 8.51 -22.60
C GLU A 455 16.82 7.47 -22.71
N MET A 456 15.77 7.76 -23.49
CA MET A 456 14.64 6.84 -23.69
C MET A 456 14.25 6.82 -25.15
N ASN A 457 14.50 5.70 -25.80
CA ASN A 457 14.32 5.54 -27.25
C ASN A 457 13.01 4.85 -27.66
N ILE A 458 12.19 4.40 -26.69
CA ILE A 458 10.90 3.76 -26.99
C ILE A 458 9.93 4.81 -27.51
N THR A 459 9.35 4.51 -28.69
CA THR A 459 8.32 5.33 -29.35
C THR A 459 6.96 4.63 -29.30
N GLU A 460 5.91 5.34 -29.71
CA GLU A 460 4.57 4.75 -29.90
C GLU A 460 4.61 3.57 -30.89
N ASN A 461 5.37 3.71 -31.99
CA ASN A 461 5.51 2.65 -32.98
C ASN A 461 6.21 1.41 -32.42
N ASP A 462 7.20 1.58 -31.54
CA ASP A 462 7.87 0.48 -30.85
C ASP A 462 6.90 -0.28 -29.93
N LEU A 463 6.05 0.44 -29.19
CA LEU A 463 5.00 -0.17 -28.39
C LEU A 463 4.02 -0.97 -29.27
N MET A 464 3.54 -0.35 -30.34
CA MET A 464 2.56 -0.98 -31.26
C MET A 464 3.14 -2.20 -31.96
N ALA A 465 4.43 -2.19 -32.29
CA ALA A 465 5.15 -3.33 -32.83
C ALA A 465 5.29 -4.45 -31.78
N ALA A 466 5.73 -4.09 -30.58
CA ALA A 466 5.94 -5.04 -29.48
C ALA A 466 4.63 -5.71 -28.99
N LEU A 467 3.49 -5.00 -29.01
CA LEU A 467 2.18 -5.60 -28.70
C LEU A 467 1.72 -6.64 -29.74
N LYS A 468 2.20 -6.53 -31.00
CA LYS A 468 1.91 -7.49 -32.06
C LYS A 468 2.85 -8.68 -32.05
N GLU A 469 4.08 -8.46 -31.60
CA GLU A 469 5.12 -9.46 -31.52
C GLU A 469 4.96 -10.29 -30.24
N LYS A 470 4.68 -11.59 -30.39
CA LYS A 470 4.58 -12.48 -29.21
C LYS A 470 5.96 -12.97 -28.82
N SER A 471 6.47 -12.47 -27.71
CA SER A 471 7.70 -12.97 -27.09
C SER A 471 7.40 -14.10 -26.13
N SER A 472 8.19 -15.20 -26.20
CA SER A 472 8.00 -16.33 -25.29
C SER A 472 8.65 -16.08 -23.94
N PHE A 473 7.83 -15.87 -22.91
CA PHE A 473 8.30 -15.80 -21.52
C PHE A 473 9.03 -17.08 -21.11
N SER A 474 8.54 -18.24 -21.53
CA SER A 474 9.16 -19.54 -21.20
C SER A 474 10.62 -19.61 -21.64
N ASP A 475 10.90 -19.12 -22.85
CA ASP A 475 12.27 -19.11 -23.38
C ASP A 475 13.17 -18.12 -22.63
N MET A 476 12.59 -17.06 -22.06
CA MET A 476 13.30 -16.06 -21.25
C MET A 476 13.51 -16.51 -19.81
N ALA A 477 12.56 -17.25 -19.25
CA ALA A 477 12.54 -17.62 -17.82
C ALA A 477 13.14 -19.00 -17.52
N HIS A 478 13.42 -19.82 -18.56
CA HIS A 478 14.07 -21.10 -18.34
C HIS A 478 15.49 -20.89 -17.83
N ALA A 479 15.66 -21.18 -16.57
CA ALA A 479 16.97 -21.49 -16.02
C ALA A 479 17.33 -22.91 -16.46
N ASP A 480 18.20 -23.00 -17.45
CA ASP A 480 18.64 -24.29 -18.00
C ASP A 480 19.07 -25.24 -16.89
N GLY A 481 18.33 -26.35 -16.73
CA GLY A 481 18.81 -27.54 -16.02
C GLY A 481 18.99 -27.45 -14.52
N MET A 482 18.36 -26.53 -13.80
CA MET A 482 18.46 -26.46 -12.33
C MET A 482 17.86 -27.71 -11.68
N LYS A 483 18.71 -28.53 -11.09
CA LYS A 483 18.25 -29.61 -10.22
C LYS A 483 17.76 -29.05 -8.89
N PRO A 484 16.57 -29.44 -8.40
CA PRO A 484 16.10 -29.05 -7.10
C PRO A 484 17.07 -29.51 -6.02
N ILE A 485 17.25 -28.68 -4.98
CA ILE A 485 18.08 -29.05 -3.83
C ILE A 485 17.28 -30.06 -3.00
N SER A 486 17.77 -31.28 -2.92
CA SER A 486 17.19 -32.31 -2.05
C SER A 486 17.65 -32.15 -0.61
N GLN A 487 18.89 -31.75 -0.39
CA GLN A 487 19.51 -31.53 0.91
C GLN A 487 20.59 -30.46 0.75
N LEU A 488 20.61 -29.44 1.66
CA LEU A 488 21.59 -28.35 1.57
C LEU A 488 23.02 -28.79 1.85
N ILE A 489 23.21 -29.68 2.82
CA ILE A 489 24.52 -30.18 3.22
C ILE A 489 24.63 -31.64 2.80
N ASP A 490 25.44 -31.92 1.80
CA ASP A 490 25.70 -33.24 1.23
C ASP A 490 27.11 -33.78 1.59
N PHE A 491 27.75 -33.18 2.59
CA PHE A 491 29.08 -33.52 3.06
C PHE A 491 29.08 -33.71 4.59
N PRO A 492 30.03 -34.48 5.15
CA PRO A 492 30.08 -34.71 6.60
C PRO A 492 30.45 -33.46 7.36
N LEU A 493 29.73 -33.20 8.45
CA LEU A 493 30.03 -32.13 9.39
C LEU A 493 30.71 -32.70 10.63
N THR A 494 31.75 -32.01 11.10
CA THR A 494 32.32 -32.29 12.41
C THR A 494 31.56 -31.48 13.45
N GLY A 495 30.77 -32.17 14.29
CA GLY A 495 29.97 -31.52 15.31
C GLY A 495 30.82 -30.87 16.41
N GLY A 496 30.41 -29.69 16.85
CA GLY A 496 30.93 -29.08 18.07
C GLY A 496 30.36 -29.72 19.36
N LYS A 497 30.92 -29.35 20.51
CA LYS A 497 30.45 -29.80 21.80
C LYS A 497 30.12 -28.58 22.68
N ILE A 498 29.14 -28.73 23.56
CA ILE A 498 28.93 -27.79 24.68
C ILE A 498 30.00 -28.10 25.72
N VAL A 499 30.89 -27.15 25.97
CA VAL A 499 31.96 -27.30 26.95
C VAL A 499 31.62 -26.67 28.32
N SER A 500 30.63 -25.79 28.36
CA SER A 500 30.12 -25.19 29.59
C SER A 500 28.63 -24.85 29.46
N GLU A 501 27.85 -25.07 30.51
CA GLU A 501 26.47 -24.63 30.65
C GLU A 501 26.32 -23.84 31.94
N LYS A 502 25.65 -22.66 31.85
CA LYS A 502 25.35 -21.79 32.99
C LYS A 502 23.88 -21.38 32.95
N GLN A 503 23.20 -21.49 34.08
CA GLN A 503 21.83 -21.00 34.21
C GLN A 503 21.83 -19.52 34.60
N LEU A 504 21.16 -18.70 33.79
CA LEU A 504 20.95 -17.27 34.02
C LEU A 504 19.55 -17.04 34.59
N LYS A 505 19.43 -17.11 35.93
CA LYS A 505 18.12 -17.07 36.60
C LYS A 505 17.32 -15.79 36.30
N THR A 506 17.96 -14.63 36.31
CA THR A 506 17.32 -13.32 36.06
C THR A 506 16.70 -13.23 34.69
N LEU A 507 17.34 -13.85 33.67
CA LEU A 507 16.89 -13.86 32.29
C LEU A 507 16.01 -15.07 31.96
N GLN A 508 15.84 -16.00 32.87
CA GLN A 508 15.19 -17.29 32.63
C GLN A 508 15.79 -18.01 31.42
N ALA A 509 17.13 -17.98 31.29
CA ALA A 509 17.84 -18.44 30.10
C ALA A 509 19.00 -19.37 30.50
N LYS A 510 19.49 -20.16 29.52
CA LYS A 510 20.72 -20.95 29.62
C LYS A 510 21.79 -20.32 28.74
N GLU A 511 23.00 -20.21 29.25
CA GLU A 511 24.17 -19.86 28.46
C GLU A 511 25.01 -21.10 28.22
N TRP A 512 25.28 -21.42 26.99
CA TRP A 512 26.20 -22.49 26.57
C TRP A 512 27.47 -21.86 26.00
N THR A 513 28.62 -22.42 26.35
CA THR A 513 29.86 -22.16 25.62
C THR A 513 30.16 -23.37 24.75
N LEU A 514 30.34 -23.12 23.45
CA LEU A 514 30.66 -24.16 22.47
C LEU A 514 32.17 -24.39 22.42
N SER A 515 32.58 -25.55 21.90
CA SER A 515 34.00 -25.94 21.77
C SER A 515 34.83 -25.00 20.85
N ASN A 516 34.18 -24.21 19.99
CA ASN A 516 34.81 -23.18 19.16
C ASN A 516 34.83 -21.79 19.84
N GLY A 517 34.43 -21.70 21.10
CA GLY A 517 34.37 -20.44 21.87
C GLY A 517 33.09 -19.63 21.72
N ALA A 518 32.21 -19.98 20.79
CA ALA A 518 30.95 -19.28 20.64
C ALA A 518 30.05 -19.42 21.87
N LYS A 519 29.38 -18.35 22.26
CA LYS A 519 28.37 -18.34 23.34
C LYS A 519 26.98 -18.38 22.73
N VAL A 520 26.14 -19.25 23.28
CA VAL A 520 24.73 -19.39 22.87
C VAL A 520 23.85 -19.10 24.07
N LEU A 521 23.01 -18.10 23.97
CA LEU A 521 21.99 -17.78 24.96
C LEU A 521 20.65 -18.37 24.50
N TYR A 522 20.14 -19.34 25.21
CA TYR A 522 18.87 -20.01 24.94
C TYR A 522 17.81 -19.63 25.97
N ARG A 523 16.66 -19.15 25.46
CA ARG A 523 15.49 -18.88 26.30
C ARG A 523 14.25 -19.49 25.66
N TYR A 524 13.49 -20.24 26.45
CA TYR A 524 12.16 -20.70 26.06
C TYR A 524 11.13 -19.60 26.28
N VAL A 525 10.33 -19.31 25.23
CA VAL A 525 9.27 -18.27 25.24
C VAL A 525 7.97 -18.94 24.79
N PRO A 526 7.04 -19.24 25.74
CA PRO A 526 5.81 -19.98 25.43
C PRO A 526 4.94 -19.29 24.37
N GLU A 527 4.98 -17.95 24.31
CA GLU A 527 4.20 -17.12 23.39
C GLU A 527 4.64 -17.29 21.92
N LEU A 528 5.81 -17.86 21.69
CA LEU A 528 6.34 -18.17 20.34
C LEU A 528 6.04 -19.62 19.92
N SER A 529 4.87 -20.14 20.27
CA SER A 529 4.49 -21.51 19.95
C SER A 529 4.73 -21.85 18.46
N GLY A 530 5.45 -22.96 18.23
CA GLY A 530 5.74 -23.46 16.88
C GLY A 530 6.81 -22.70 16.09
N LYS A 531 7.39 -21.64 16.63
CA LYS A 531 8.43 -20.81 15.95
C LYS A 531 9.61 -20.57 16.89
N PHE A 532 10.77 -20.25 16.32
CA PHE A 532 11.89 -19.70 17.09
C PHE A 532 12.46 -18.45 16.40
N LEU A 533 13.04 -17.59 17.20
CA LEU A 533 13.82 -16.44 16.75
C LEU A 533 15.30 -16.71 16.99
N PHE A 534 16.13 -16.30 16.08
CA PHE A 534 17.59 -16.40 16.17
C PHE A 534 18.22 -15.02 15.96
N ALA A 535 19.20 -14.70 16.79
CA ALA A 535 20.05 -13.53 16.63
C ALA A 535 21.49 -13.90 16.99
N GLY A 536 22.42 -13.60 16.12
CA GLY A 536 23.85 -13.73 16.36
C GLY A 536 24.52 -12.36 16.17
N SER A 537 25.54 -12.07 16.97
CA SER A 537 26.34 -10.85 16.86
C SER A 537 27.80 -11.13 17.13
N ALA A 538 28.66 -10.47 16.34
CA ALA A 538 30.09 -10.42 16.57
C ALA A 538 30.54 -8.95 16.67
N GLU A 539 31.43 -8.65 17.61
CA GLU A 539 32.04 -7.32 17.74
C GLU A 539 32.99 -7.04 16.58
N GLY A 540 33.06 -5.79 16.18
CA GLY A 540 33.98 -5.32 15.13
C GLY A 540 33.28 -4.42 14.11
N GLY A 541 32.51 -5.01 13.21
CA GLY A 541 31.82 -4.28 12.17
C GLY A 541 32.78 -3.45 11.30
N LYS A 542 32.29 -2.37 10.75
CA LYS A 542 33.04 -1.45 9.89
C LYS A 542 34.26 -0.82 10.59
N SER A 543 34.22 -0.70 11.94
CA SER A 543 35.27 -0.07 12.73
C SER A 543 36.65 -0.78 12.67
N ILE A 544 36.65 -2.09 12.38
CA ILE A 544 37.86 -2.89 12.26
C ILE A 544 38.31 -3.08 10.80
N VAL A 545 37.57 -2.55 9.84
CA VAL A 545 37.87 -2.70 8.41
C VAL A 545 38.85 -1.63 7.98
N PRO A 546 39.97 -1.97 7.29
CA PRO A 546 40.87 -0.98 6.72
C PRO A 546 40.15 0.01 5.80
N ALA A 547 40.55 1.29 5.83
CA ALA A 547 39.85 2.33 5.07
C ALA A 547 39.70 2.03 3.57
N GLN A 548 40.70 1.38 2.95
CA GLN A 548 40.65 0.99 1.55
C GLN A 548 39.61 -0.10 1.27
N ASP A 549 39.15 -0.88 2.27
CA ASP A 549 38.21 -2.02 2.12
C ASP A 549 36.80 -1.67 2.55
N ILE A 550 36.54 -0.45 3.04
CA ILE A 550 35.21 -0.03 3.51
C ILE A 550 34.15 -0.16 2.39
N ALA A 551 34.48 0.20 1.15
CA ALA A 551 33.57 0.06 0.01
C ALA A 551 33.22 -1.42 -0.24
N ASN A 552 34.20 -2.32 -0.16
CA ASN A 552 34.00 -3.77 -0.30
C ASN A 552 33.12 -4.29 0.84
N TYR A 553 33.41 -3.89 2.08
CA TYR A 553 32.61 -4.26 3.25
C TYR A 553 31.15 -3.80 3.10
N THR A 554 30.91 -2.56 2.68
CA THR A 554 29.56 -2.03 2.45
C THR A 554 28.79 -2.80 1.38
N ALA A 555 29.49 -3.23 0.32
CA ALA A 555 28.91 -4.03 -0.76
C ALA A 555 28.63 -5.48 -0.34
N MET A 556 29.38 -6.00 0.63
CA MET A 556 29.40 -7.43 0.98
C MET A 556 28.03 -7.99 1.33
N ARG A 557 27.24 -7.29 2.16
CA ARG A 557 25.88 -7.71 2.53
C ARG A 557 25.01 -7.97 1.31
N SER A 558 24.99 -7.02 0.37
CA SER A 558 24.19 -7.13 -0.85
C SER A 558 24.68 -8.25 -1.74
N LEU A 559 25.98 -8.41 -1.88
CA LEU A 559 26.62 -9.43 -2.72
C LEU A 559 26.40 -10.85 -2.15
N LEU A 560 26.53 -11.02 -0.84
CA LEU A 560 26.27 -12.32 -0.19
C LEU A 560 24.83 -12.77 -0.40
N MET A 561 23.87 -11.88 -0.20
CA MET A 561 22.45 -12.20 -0.35
C MET A 561 22.03 -12.41 -1.81
N GLN A 562 22.80 -11.91 -2.78
CA GLN A 562 22.52 -12.02 -4.20
C GLN A 562 23.32 -13.12 -4.92
N SER A 563 24.34 -13.66 -4.29
CA SER A 563 25.21 -14.66 -4.91
C SER A 563 24.67 -16.08 -4.74
N GLY A 564 25.02 -16.73 -3.68
CA GLY A 564 24.63 -18.10 -3.41
C GLY A 564 25.45 -18.67 -2.25
N VAL A 565 25.27 -19.94 -1.96
CA VAL A 565 26.08 -20.65 -0.95
C VAL A 565 26.51 -21.99 -1.50
N TYR A 566 27.71 -22.43 -1.17
CA TYR A 566 28.27 -23.71 -1.57
C TYR A 566 28.15 -23.91 -3.10
N ASN A 567 27.55 -25.01 -3.54
CA ASN A 567 27.34 -25.33 -4.95
C ASN A 567 25.98 -24.81 -5.48
N TYR A 568 25.22 -24.07 -4.66
CA TYR A 568 23.89 -23.61 -4.99
C TYR A 568 23.88 -22.13 -5.34
N ASN A 569 23.32 -21.78 -6.48
CA ASN A 569 23.08 -20.40 -6.84
C ASN A 569 21.85 -19.84 -6.09
N ARG A 570 21.68 -18.54 -6.17
CA ARG A 570 20.57 -17.83 -5.52
C ARG A 570 19.18 -18.43 -5.86
N ASN A 571 19.02 -18.89 -7.10
CA ASN A 571 17.72 -19.34 -7.59
C ASN A 571 17.35 -20.71 -7.03
N GLN A 572 18.32 -21.61 -6.98
CA GLN A 572 18.15 -22.89 -6.33
C GLN A 572 17.82 -22.71 -4.85
N LEU A 573 18.48 -21.75 -4.18
CA LEU A 573 18.18 -21.42 -2.77
C LEU A 573 16.80 -20.80 -2.61
N ALA A 574 16.39 -19.86 -3.47
CA ALA A 574 15.06 -19.27 -3.43
C ALA A 574 13.97 -20.33 -3.62
N GLN A 575 14.16 -21.26 -4.56
CA GLN A 575 13.26 -22.39 -4.78
C GLN A 575 13.24 -23.34 -3.58
N TRP A 576 14.40 -23.64 -2.99
CA TRP A 576 14.50 -24.50 -1.82
C TRP A 576 13.85 -23.90 -0.58
N LEU A 577 13.93 -22.55 -0.39
CA LEU A 577 13.31 -21.81 0.70
C LEU A 577 11.79 -21.66 0.53
N GLN A 578 11.29 -21.87 -0.69
CA GLN A 578 9.86 -21.67 -0.97
C GLN A 578 8.98 -22.58 -0.08
N GLY A 579 8.03 -21.99 0.63
CA GLY A 579 7.09 -22.70 1.51
C GLY A 579 7.67 -23.13 2.86
N LYS A 580 8.97 -22.92 3.13
CA LYS A 580 9.60 -23.32 4.40
C LYS A 580 9.45 -22.28 5.52
N ASN A 581 9.05 -21.05 5.21
CA ASN A 581 8.96 -19.94 6.18
C ASN A 581 10.26 -19.68 6.97
N ILE A 582 11.41 -19.94 6.33
CA ILE A 582 12.75 -19.67 6.87
C ILE A 582 13.17 -18.27 6.43
N ASN A 583 13.46 -17.40 7.38
CA ASN A 583 14.00 -16.08 7.13
C ASN A 583 15.39 -15.97 7.77
N LEU A 584 16.36 -15.45 7.01
CA LEU A 584 17.71 -15.15 7.45
C LEU A 584 18.14 -13.83 6.86
N SER A 585 18.74 -12.96 7.68
CA SER A 585 19.24 -11.65 7.27
C SER A 585 20.60 -11.37 7.91
N LEU A 586 21.46 -10.69 7.18
CA LEU A 586 22.74 -10.19 7.65
C LEU A 586 22.61 -8.69 7.97
N SER A 587 23.20 -8.25 9.07
CA SER A 587 23.43 -6.83 9.36
C SER A 587 24.92 -6.60 9.48
N LEU A 588 25.43 -5.58 8.78
CA LEU A 588 26.82 -5.12 8.83
C LEU A 588 26.75 -3.68 9.30
N GLU A 589 27.15 -3.47 10.55
CA GLU A 589 27.02 -2.19 11.24
C GLU A 589 28.41 -1.56 11.51
N ASP A 590 28.43 -0.38 12.11
CA ASP A 590 29.71 0.32 12.36
C ASP A 590 30.60 -0.43 13.37
N TYR A 591 30.01 -1.06 14.40
CA TYR A 591 30.74 -1.70 15.50
C TYR A 591 30.43 -3.18 15.69
N SER A 592 29.54 -3.74 14.92
CA SER A 592 29.15 -5.16 15.02
C SER A 592 28.69 -5.73 13.69
N ASP A 593 28.89 -7.01 13.52
CA ASP A 593 28.29 -7.82 12.46
C ASP A 593 27.21 -8.70 13.06
N GLY A 594 26.07 -8.75 12.42
CA GLY A 594 24.90 -9.49 12.91
C GLY A 594 24.34 -10.44 11.89
N ILE A 595 23.69 -11.47 12.41
CA ILE A 595 22.82 -12.35 11.63
C ILE A 595 21.55 -12.62 12.42
N GLY A 596 20.41 -12.34 11.82
CA GLY A 596 19.11 -12.55 12.44
C GLY A 596 18.21 -13.43 11.60
N GLY A 597 17.23 -14.07 12.24
CA GLY A 597 16.29 -14.87 11.51
C GLY A 597 15.21 -15.53 12.35
N ASN A 598 14.32 -16.22 11.70
CA ASN A 598 13.28 -17.02 12.31
C ASN A 598 12.89 -18.18 11.41
N ALA A 599 12.36 -19.23 12.03
CA ALA A 599 11.78 -20.36 11.31
C ALA A 599 10.77 -21.11 12.20
N PRO A 600 9.88 -21.94 11.60
CA PRO A 600 9.14 -22.96 12.33
C PRO A 600 10.10 -23.95 13.03
N VAL A 601 9.71 -24.47 14.19
CA VAL A 601 10.54 -25.40 14.97
C VAL A 601 10.85 -26.67 14.19
N ASP A 602 9.91 -27.17 13.39
CA ASP A 602 10.08 -28.35 12.52
C ASP A 602 11.04 -28.12 11.34
N LYS A 603 11.46 -26.87 11.10
CA LYS A 603 12.44 -26.46 10.07
C LYS A 603 13.78 -26.03 10.69
N ALA A 604 14.03 -26.34 11.95
CA ALA A 604 15.27 -25.95 12.63
C ALA A 604 16.52 -26.49 11.92
N ASP A 605 16.52 -27.75 11.50
CA ASP A 605 17.65 -28.36 10.80
C ASP A 605 17.93 -27.67 9.44
N ASP A 606 16.89 -27.35 8.70
CA ASP A 606 17.00 -26.59 7.45
C ASP A 606 17.56 -25.17 7.71
N PHE A 607 17.06 -24.48 8.76
CA PHE A 607 17.52 -23.16 9.14
C PHE A 607 19.01 -23.15 9.52
N PHE A 608 19.44 -24.07 10.39
CA PHE A 608 20.82 -24.13 10.83
C PHE A 608 21.77 -24.65 9.72
N SER A 609 21.29 -25.49 8.81
CA SER A 609 22.04 -25.87 7.62
C SER A 609 22.29 -24.68 6.70
N TYR A 610 21.28 -23.87 6.46
CA TYR A 610 21.42 -22.66 5.66
C TYR A 610 22.31 -21.61 6.33
N LEU A 611 22.12 -21.39 7.64
CA LEU A 611 22.98 -20.52 8.47
C LEU A 611 24.46 -20.96 8.38
N TYR A 612 24.74 -22.25 8.52
CA TYR A 612 26.09 -22.80 8.40
C TYR A 612 26.73 -22.48 7.04
N LEU A 613 25.98 -22.67 5.95
CA LEU A 613 26.50 -22.40 4.60
C LEU A 613 26.73 -20.91 4.37
N ILE A 614 25.86 -20.05 4.86
CA ILE A 614 26.04 -18.58 4.78
C ILE A 614 27.33 -18.15 5.49
N LEU A 615 27.61 -18.73 6.65
CA LEU A 615 28.79 -18.35 7.45
C LEU A 615 30.10 -19.00 6.96
N SER A 616 30.05 -20.17 6.31
CA SER A 616 31.25 -20.97 6.05
C SER A 616 31.52 -21.30 4.58
N ARG A 617 30.52 -21.21 3.70
CA ARG A 617 30.60 -21.68 2.31
C ARG A 617 29.92 -20.71 1.34
N GLN A 618 30.38 -19.48 1.37
CA GLN A 618 29.86 -18.44 0.48
C GLN A 618 30.30 -18.70 -0.97
N ASN A 619 29.41 -18.34 -1.90
CA ASN A 619 29.65 -18.46 -3.33
C ASN A 619 29.44 -17.06 -3.96
N PHE A 620 30.54 -16.40 -4.36
CA PHE A 620 30.46 -15.07 -4.95
C PHE A 620 30.24 -15.18 -6.47
N SER A 621 29.16 -14.56 -6.92
CA SER A 621 28.80 -14.48 -8.33
C SER A 621 29.35 -13.21 -8.97
N LYS A 622 30.14 -13.35 -10.06
CA LYS A 622 30.60 -12.20 -10.85
C LYS A 622 29.41 -11.42 -11.42
N SER A 623 28.37 -12.08 -11.88
CA SER A 623 27.15 -11.45 -12.38
C SER A 623 26.47 -10.61 -11.30
N ALA A 624 26.35 -11.13 -10.06
CA ALA A 624 25.81 -10.35 -8.94
C ALA A 624 26.65 -9.11 -8.65
N PHE A 625 27.98 -9.21 -8.75
CA PHE A 625 28.89 -8.06 -8.58
C PHE A 625 28.71 -7.02 -9.70
N ASP A 626 28.72 -7.44 -10.96
CA ASP A 626 28.58 -6.54 -12.10
C ASP A 626 27.25 -5.78 -12.03
N LYS A 627 26.15 -6.45 -11.68
CA LYS A 627 24.83 -5.84 -11.47
C LYS A 627 24.80 -4.90 -10.26
N TYR A 628 25.47 -5.27 -9.17
CA TYR A 628 25.62 -4.40 -8.03
C TYR A 628 26.32 -3.08 -8.41
N ILE A 629 27.39 -3.15 -9.17
CA ILE A 629 28.12 -1.98 -9.67
C ILE A 629 27.22 -1.13 -10.58
N GLN A 630 26.57 -1.73 -11.57
CA GLN A 630 25.67 -1.02 -12.48
C GLN A 630 24.54 -0.29 -11.74
N ARG A 631 23.91 -0.98 -10.80
CA ARG A 631 22.83 -0.40 -9.98
C ARG A 631 23.31 0.77 -9.13
N ASN A 632 24.48 0.64 -8.50
CA ASN A 632 25.01 1.70 -7.65
C ASN A 632 25.51 2.90 -8.46
N LEU A 633 26.15 2.68 -9.61
CA LEU A 633 26.50 3.76 -10.53
C LEU A 633 25.24 4.53 -10.94
N TYR A 634 24.20 3.84 -11.33
CA TYR A 634 22.91 4.46 -11.65
C TYR A 634 22.35 5.29 -10.48
N VAL A 635 22.39 4.78 -9.25
CA VAL A 635 21.94 5.52 -8.05
C VAL A 635 22.81 6.75 -7.81
N TYR A 636 24.13 6.65 -7.93
CA TYR A 636 25.05 7.77 -7.73
C TYR A 636 24.89 8.86 -8.79
N GLU A 637 24.80 8.49 -10.06
CA GLU A 637 24.61 9.43 -11.16
C GLU A 637 23.27 10.19 -11.04
N ASN A 638 22.26 9.56 -10.49
CA ASN A 638 20.94 10.17 -10.28
C ASN A 638 20.82 10.91 -8.94
N ARG A 639 21.63 10.56 -7.93
CA ARG A 639 21.62 11.22 -6.62
C ARG A 639 22.09 12.68 -6.70
N ALA A 640 23.11 12.97 -7.50
CA ALA A 640 23.70 14.29 -7.62
C ALA A 640 22.74 15.38 -8.14
N THR A 641 21.59 14.99 -8.69
CA THR A 641 20.60 15.91 -9.27
C THR A 641 19.53 16.37 -8.28
N THR A 642 19.50 15.86 -7.05
CA THR A 642 18.49 16.24 -6.04
C THR A 642 19.09 17.22 -5.03
N GLY A 643 18.45 18.39 -4.83
CA GLY A 643 18.86 19.36 -3.82
C GLY A 643 18.94 18.75 -2.40
N MET A 644 18.06 17.78 -2.09
CA MET A 644 18.09 17.07 -0.81
C MET A 644 19.35 16.21 -0.64
N ALA A 645 19.86 15.59 -1.69
CA ALA A 645 21.11 14.83 -1.62
C ALA A 645 22.31 15.75 -1.36
N ALA A 646 22.36 16.92 -2.00
CA ALA A 646 23.38 17.92 -1.75
C ALA A 646 23.36 18.41 -0.29
N VAL A 647 22.16 18.63 0.27
CA VAL A 647 21.99 19.00 1.69
C VAL A 647 22.47 17.89 2.61
N GLN A 648 22.10 16.63 2.35
CA GLN A 648 22.55 15.48 3.16
C GLN A 648 24.05 15.28 3.10
N ASP A 649 24.67 15.41 1.92
CA ASP A 649 26.11 15.30 1.75
C ASP A 649 26.83 16.44 2.47
N SER A 650 26.31 17.69 2.42
CA SER A 650 26.83 18.82 3.17
C SER A 650 26.73 18.62 4.68
N ILE A 651 25.62 18.10 5.18
CA ILE A 651 25.44 17.78 6.60
C ILE A 651 26.41 16.68 7.02
N GLN A 652 26.60 15.63 6.23
CA GLN A 652 27.59 14.59 6.55
C GLN A 652 29.00 15.13 6.57
N GLN A 653 29.38 15.98 5.62
CA GLN A 653 30.70 16.63 5.60
C GLN A 653 30.93 17.57 6.80
N LEU A 654 29.87 18.15 7.36
CA LEU A 654 29.96 19.01 8.54
C LEU A 654 30.05 18.24 9.86
N LEU A 655 29.47 17.01 9.88
CA LEU A 655 29.43 16.18 11.09
C LEU A 655 30.63 15.23 11.22
N TYR A 656 31.29 14.89 10.14
CA TYR A 656 32.40 13.94 10.05
C TYR A 656 33.57 14.49 9.25
#